data_992aba235679a437b7be64129eb9c856
#
_entry.id   992aba235679a437b7be64129eb9c856
#
_cell.length_a   1.000
_cell.length_b   1.000
_cell.length_c   1.000
_cell.angle_alpha   90.00
_cell.angle_beta   90.00
_cell.angle_gamma   90.00
#
_symmetry.space_group_name_H-M   'P 1'
#
loop_
_entity.id
_entity.type
_entity.pdbx_description
1 polymer ?
#
loop_
_entity_poly.entity_id
_entity_poly.type
_entity_poly.pdbx_seq_one_letter_code
_entity_poly.pdbx_strand_id
1 'polypeptide(L)'
;YIRKAAGLGRAPTEVDPDSYDWMNHHADVLIVGAGPAGLAAALAASRSGARVILADEQEEFGGSLLDTRETLDGKPAEEWVAKAIAELQSNPDVILLPRSTVNGYHDHNFLTIHERRTDHLGETAPLGQVRMRVHRVRANRVVLAAGAHERPLVYANNDVPGNMLAGAVSTYVRRYGVAPGKKLVLSTNNDYAYRVALDWQEAGLQVVAIADARPNPRGEWVEEARKRGMRVITGSAVIEARGSKRVSGAKIAPIDTFRLKVTAPGEWLDCDLIASSGGYSPVVHLASHLGGKPEWREDILAFVPGLAFQKRICAGAVNGVFRLADALADGYKAGTQAAIDGGFKAVEGELPVVAERAEDATLALFQVPHEKSTARAPKQFVDTQNDVTAAAIELACREGFESIEHVKRYTALGFGTDQGKLGNINGLAIAARAQGKSIADTGTTMFRPNYTPVTFGAVAGRHCGHLFEPVRFTALHAWHVKNGAEFEDVGQWKRPWYFPKRGEDMHAAVARECRAVRESVGLLDASTLGKIDIQGPDAREFLNRVYTNAWTKLDVGKARYGLMCKEDGMVFDDGVTACLADNHFVMTTTTGGAARVMEWLELYHQTEWPELKVYFTSVTDHWATLTLSGPNSRKLLAEVTDIDLDKDAFPFMTWKEGKVVGVPA
;
A
#
# COMPACT_ATOMS: atom_id res chain seq x y z
N TYR A 1 -27.91 20.08 12.35
CA TYR A 1 -28.93 19.17 11.82
C TYR A 1 -28.38 18.35 10.65
N ILE A 2 -27.92 18.99 9.57
CA ILE A 2 -27.43 18.35 8.34
C ILE A 2 -26.31 17.34 8.64
N ARG A 3 -25.28 17.73 9.44
CA ARG A 3 -24.18 16.84 9.82
C ARG A 3 -24.67 15.57 10.54
N LYS A 4 -25.66 15.73 11.45
CA LYS A 4 -26.26 14.59 12.18
C LYS A 4 -27.07 13.70 11.24
N ALA A 5 -27.85 14.30 10.32
CA ALA A 5 -28.64 13.57 9.35
C ALA A 5 -27.74 12.80 8.34
N ALA A 6 -26.60 13.38 7.97
CA ALA A 6 -25.62 12.75 7.09
C ALA A 6 -24.76 11.66 7.79
N GLY A 7 -24.95 11.44 9.09
CA GLY A 7 -24.21 10.40 9.82
C GLY A 7 -22.71 10.69 10.03
N LEU A 8 -22.26 11.93 9.86
CA LEU A 8 -20.83 12.30 9.94
C LEU A 8 -20.27 12.28 11.39
N GLY A 9 -21.09 12.00 12.39
CA GLY A 9 -20.67 11.94 13.78
C GLY A 9 -20.06 13.23 14.33
N ARG A 10 -19.25 13.11 15.38
CA ARG A 10 -18.45 14.20 15.94
C ARG A 10 -16.97 13.87 15.75
N ALA A 11 -16.17 14.89 15.44
CA ALA A 11 -14.73 14.71 15.46
C ALA A 11 -14.27 14.39 16.89
N PRO A 12 -13.35 13.44 17.08
CA PRO A 12 -12.76 13.18 18.38
C PRO A 12 -12.03 14.43 18.88
N THR A 13 -12.12 14.68 20.19
CA THR A 13 -11.44 15.80 20.85
C THR A 13 -10.34 15.31 21.80
N GLU A 14 -10.25 14.00 21.98
CA GLU A 14 -9.29 13.37 22.85
C GLU A 14 -8.16 12.73 22.03
N VAL A 15 -7.04 12.46 22.67
CA VAL A 15 -5.90 11.79 22.05
C VAL A 15 -6.32 10.38 21.63
N ASP A 16 -5.89 9.95 20.45
CA ASP A 16 -6.10 8.58 19.99
C ASP A 16 -5.42 7.60 20.97
N PRO A 17 -6.18 6.70 21.61
CA PRO A 17 -5.62 5.72 22.55
C PRO A 17 -4.88 4.58 21.88
N ASP A 18 -5.05 4.43 20.57
CA ASP A 18 -4.45 3.34 19.79
C ASP A 18 -2.97 3.62 19.46
N SER A 19 -2.22 2.57 19.28
CA SER A 19 -0.83 2.65 18.83
C SER A 19 -0.67 2.06 17.42
N TYR A 20 0.31 2.62 16.70
CA TYR A 20 0.60 2.28 15.30
C TYR A 20 2.11 2.16 15.11
N ASP A 21 2.54 1.30 14.20
CA ASP A 21 3.96 1.18 13.87
C ASP A 21 4.21 0.90 12.38
N TRP A 22 5.49 0.92 12.02
CA TRP A 22 5.98 0.58 10.70
C TRP A 22 7.04 -0.51 10.79
N MET A 23 7.04 -1.42 9.81
CA MET A 23 8.08 -2.42 9.63
C MET A 23 8.64 -2.37 8.21
N ASN A 24 9.95 -2.51 8.09
CA ASN A 24 10.63 -2.59 6.79
C ASN A 24 10.95 -4.05 6.48
N HIS A 25 10.70 -4.45 5.24
CA HIS A 25 10.97 -5.79 4.76
C HIS A 25 11.67 -5.76 3.41
N HIS A 26 12.50 -6.78 3.18
CA HIS A 26 13.02 -7.14 1.87
C HIS A 26 12.51 -8.53 1.51
N ALA A 27 11.98 -8.68 0.30
CA ALA A 27 11.51 -9.95 -0.23
C ALA A 27 12.11 -10.22 -1.62
N ASP A 28 12.38 -11.47 -1.92
CA ASP A 28 12.73 -11.85 -3.29
C ASP A 28 11.48 -11.83 -4.17
N VAL A 29 10.34 -12.32 -3.63
CA VAL A 29 9.04 -12.26 -4.29
C VAL A 29 7.96 -11.78 -3.32
N LEU A 30 7.28 -10.68 -3.65
CA LEU A 30 6.05 -10.26 -2.98
C LEU A 30 4.85 -10.68 -3.82
N ILE A 31 3.91 -11.37 -3.19
CA ILE A 31 2.66 -11.82 -3.83
C ILE A 31 1.49 -11.08 -3.19
N VAL A 32 0.67 -10.45 -4.02
CA VAL A 32 -0.48 -9.64 -3.62
C VAL A 32 -1.77 -10.36 -3.98
N GLY A 33 -2.50 -10.79 -2.97
CA GLY A 33 -3.69 -11.61 -3.07
C GLY A 33 -3.39 -13.10 -2.88
N ALA A 34 -4.12 -13.77 -1.99
CA ALA A 34 -3.97 -15.16 -1.62
C ALA A 34 -5.17 -16.02 -2.09
N GLY A 35 -5.75 -15.67 -3.23
CA GLY A 35 -6.69 -16.51 -3.97
C GLY A 35 -5.97 -17.67 -4.68
N PRO A 36 -6.68 -18.41 -5.60
CA PRO A 36 -6.10 -19.56 -6.29
C PRO A 36 -4.74 -19.26 -6.94
N ALA A 37 -4.68 -18.19 -7.74
CA ALA A 37 -3.45 -17.81 -8.44
C ALA A 37 -2.33 -17.39 -7.47
N GLY A 38 -2.65 -16.63 -6.41
CA GLY A 38 -1.68 -16.17 -5.43
C GLY A 38 -1.09 -17.29 -4.58
N LEU A 39 -1.92 -18.23 -4.12
CA LEU A 39 -1.45 -19.42 -3.40
C LEU A 39 -0.55 -20.30 -4.27
N ALA A 40 -0.95 -20.55 -5.53
CA ALA A 40 -0.13 -21.30 -6.48
C ALA A 40 1.21 -20.60 -6.75
N ALA A 41 1.21 -19.27 -6.89
CA ALA A 41 2.44 -18.48 -7.07
C ALA A 41 3.34 -18.54 -5.83
N ALA A 42 2.76 -18.46 -4.61
CA ALA A 42 3.50 -18.54 -3.36
C ALA A 42 4.18 -19.90 -3.19
N LEU A 43 3.48 -20.99 -3.48
CA LEU A 43 4.04 -22.33 -3.44
C LEU A 43 5.20 -22.48 -4.44
N ALA A 44 5.02 -22.02 -5.68
CA ALA A 44 6.07 -22.10 -6.70
C ALA A 44 7.32 -21.30 -6.31
N ALA A 45 7.16 -20.07 -5.84
CA ALA A 45 8.27 -19.21 -5.45
C ALA A 45 8.99 -19.73 -4.19
N SER A 46 8.24 -20.16 -3.16
CA SER A 46 8.82 -20.64 -1.90
C SER A 46 9.59 -21.95 -2.07
N ARG A 47 9.08 -22.88 -2.89
CA ARG A 47 9.78 -24.15 -3.22
C ARG A 47 11.10 -23.93 -3.95
N SER A 48 11.23 -22.80 -4.67
CA SER A 48 12.48 -22.40 -5.32
C SER A 48 13.54 -21.85 -4.36
N GLY A 49 13.20 -21.67 -3.07
CA GLY A 49 14.07 -21.12 -2.04
C GLY A 49 14.07 -19.59 -1.97
N ALA A 50 13.15 -18.91 -2.64
CA ALA A 50 12.98 -17.47 -2.54
C ALA A 50 12.33 -17.07 -1.20
N ARG A 51 12.73 -15.92 -0.65
CA ARG A 51 12.03 -15.28 0.47
C ARG A 51 10.73 -14.67 -0.03
N VAL A 52 9.62 -15.19 0.46
CA VAL A 52 8.29 -14.83 -0.04
C VAL A 52 7.50 -14.06 1.02
N ILE A 53 6.85 -12.98 0.61
CA ILE A 53 5.79 -12.35 1.38
C ILE A 53 4.47 -12.55 0.61
N LEU A 54 3.46 -13.13 1.27
CA LEU A 54 2.11 -13.28 0.74
C LEU A 54 1.16 -12.41 1.57
N ALA A 55 0.52 -11.43 0.94
CA ALA A 55 -0.41 -10.51 1.60
C ALA A 55 -1.82 -10.62 1.00
N ASP A 56 -2.83 -10.68 1.87
CA ASP A 56 -4.24 -10.65 1.48
C ASP A 56 -5.06 -9.76 2.43
N GLU A 57 -6.05 -9.06 1.89
CA GLU A 57 -6.92 -8.17 2.69
C GLU A 57 -7.93 -8.94 3.54
N GLN A 58 -8.23 -10.19 3.19
CA GLN A 58 -9.13 -11.06 3.95
C GLN A 58 -8.45 -11.65 5.18
N GLU A 59 -9.26 -12.07 6.15
CA GLU A 59 -8.77 -12.73 7.36
C GLU A 59 -8.29 -14.15 7.11
N GLU A 60 -8.85 -14.81 6.09
CA GLU A 60 -8.52 -16.17 5.66
C GLU A 60 -8.01 -16.14 4.23
N PHE A 61 -6.93 -16.88 3.98
CA PHE A 61 -6.42 -17.12 2.65
C PHE A 61 -7.29 -18.12 1.89
N GLY A 62 -7.33 -18.01 0.56
CA GLY A 62 -8.08 -18.89 -0.32
C GLY A 62 -8.89 -18.12 -1.37
N GLY A 63 -9.31 -16.87 -1.07
CA GLY A 63 -10.13 -16.06 -1.98
C GLY A 63 -11.40 -16.82 -2.41
N SER A 64 -11.64 -16.95 -3.72
CA SER A 64 -12.79 -17.64 -4.26
C SER A 64 -12.85 -19.16 -3.98
N LEU A 65 -11.75 -19.76 -3.50
CA LEU A 65 -11.75 -21.17 -3.09
C LEU A 65 -12.54 -21.42 -1.80
N LEU A 66 -12.78 -20.39 -0.98
CA LEU A 66 -13.49 -20.50 0.29
C LEU A 66 -15.01 -20.65 0.14
N ASP A 67 -15.56 -20.34 -1.04
CA ASP A 67 -16.99 -20.42 -1.33
C ASP A 67 -17.30 -21.07 -2.69
N THR A 68 -16.29 -21.67 -3.36
CA THR A 68 -16.49 -22.33 -4.64
C THR A 68 -17.27 -23.65 -4.51
N ARG A 69 -17.97 -24.02 -5.58
CA ARG A 69 -18.59 -25.35 -5.76
C ARG A 69 -17.63 -26.34 -6.44
N GLU A 70 -16.54 -25.83 -6.97
CA GLU A 70 -15.57 -26.65 -7.71
C GLU A 70 -14.71 -27.44 -6.72
N THR A 71 -14.30 -28.62 -7.14
CA THR A 71 -13.42 -29.51 -6.36
C THR A 71 -12.02 -29.50 -6.92
N LEU A 72 -11.04 -29.67 -6.03
CA LEU A 72 -9.63 -29.84 -6.36
C LEU A 72 -9.24 -31.29 -6.03
N ASP A 73 -8.76 -32.06 -7.02
CA ASP A 73 -8.50 -33.50 -6.89
C ASP A 73 -9.71 -34.31 -6.39
N GLY A 74 -10.92 -33.86 -6.79
CA GLY A 74 -12.18 -34.47 -6.37
C GLY A 74 -12.61 -34.19 -4.92
N LYS A 75 -11.90 -33.27 -4.22
CA LYS A 75 -12.15 -32.89 -2.82
C LYS A 75 -12.61 -31.43 -2.71
N PRO A 76 -13.24 -31.04 -1.60
CA PRO A 76 -13.52 -29.63 -1.32
C PRO A 76 -12.27 -28.76 -1.44
N ALA A 77 -12.40 -27.58 -2.04
CA ALA A 77 -11.26 -26.71 -2.35
C ALA A 77 -10.54 -26.22 -1.09
N GLU A 78 -11.26 -26.10 0.03
CA GLU A 78 -10.72 -25.69 1.34
C GLU A 78 -9.64 -26.66 1.86
N GLU A 79 -9.70 -27.96 1.50
CA GLU A 79 -8.67 -28.93 1.89
C GLU A 79 -7.32 -28.60 1.22
N TRP A 80 -7.35 -28.21 -0.07
CA TRP A 80 -6.14 -27.78 -0.77
C TRP A 80 -5.60 -26.48 -0.19
N VAL A 81 -6.49 -25.52 0.12
CA VAL A 81 -6.10 -24.24 0.75
C VAL A 81 -5.39 -24.49 2.08
N ALA A 82 -5.96 -25.34 2.94
CA ALA A 82 -5.36 -25.69 4.23
C ALA A 82 -3.97 -26.33 4.06
N LYS A 83 -3.81 -27.22 3.09
CA LYS A 83 -2.52 -27.86 2.77
C LYS A 83 -1.50 -26.84 2.27
N ALA A 84 -1.89 -25.97 1.35
CA ALA A 84 -1.02 -24.92 0.81
C ALA A 84 -0.53 -23.95 1.90
N ILE A 85 -1.44 -23.53 2.79
CA ILE A 85 -1.09 -22.65 3.91
C ILE A 85 -0.14 -23.35 4.87
N ALA A 86 -0.39 -24.62 5.23
CA ALA A 86 0.47 -25.39 6.12
C ALA A 86 1.88 -25.54 5.55
N GLU A 87 2.04 -25.78 4.25
CA GLU A 87 3.33 -25.84 3.57
C GLU A 87 4.05 -24.50 3.65
N LEU A 88 3.37 -23.40 3.31
CA LEU A 88 3.93 -22.05 3.36
C LEU A 88 4.33 -21.63 4.79
N GLN A 89 3.52 -21.96 5.80
CA GLN A 89 3.81 -21.68 7.21
C GLN A 89 5.01 -22.44 7.76
N SER A 90 5.27 -23.63 7.22
CA SER A 90 6.41 -24.44 7.64
C SER A 90 7.76 -23.91 7.13
N ASN A 91 7.75 -23.00 6.16
CA ASN A 91 8.95 -22.41 5.58
C ASN A 91 9.33 -21.11 6.30
N PRO A 92 10.49 -21.01 7.00
CA PRO A 92 10.91 -19.82 7.73
C PRO A 92 11.17 -18.60 6.84
N ASP A 93 11.39 -18.80 5.54
CA ASP A 93 11.60 -17.73 4.56
C ASP A 93 10.29 -17.20 3.96
N VAL A 94 9.14 -17.63 4.48
CA VAL A 94 7.81 -17.17 4.05
C VAL A 94 7.14 -16.36 5.15
N ILE A 95 6.70 -15.16 4.81
CA ILE A 95 5.87 -14.29 5.66
C ILE A 95 4.45 -14.27 5.12
N LEU A 96 3.49 -14.70 5.94
CA LEU A 96 2.07 -14.66 5.64
C LEU A 96 1.40 -13.49 6.35
N LEU A 97 0.78 -12.60 5.59
CA LEU A 97 0.11 -11.40 6.08
C LEU A 97 -1.40 -11.45 5.74
N PRO A 98 -2.24 -12.10 6.56
CA PRO A 98 -3.69 -11.99 6.44
C PRO A 98 -4.15 -10.62 6.95
N ARG A 99 -5.39 -10.19 6.64
CA ARG A 99 -5.96 -8.88 7.01
C ARG A 99 -5.10 -7.70 6.56
N SER A 100 -4.34 -7.86 5.48
CA SER A 100 -3.26 -6.98 5.06
C SER A 100 -3.47 -6.50 3.64
N THR A 101 -3.90 -5.24 3.50
CA THR A 101 -4.19 -4.64 2.20
C THR A 101 -2.96 -3.97 1.63
N VAL A 102 -2.53 -4.39 0.45
CA VAL A 102 -1.51 -3.66 -0.32
C VAL A 102 -2.18 -2.43 -0.93
N ASN A 103 -1.84 -1.25 -0.41
CA ASN A 103 -2.50 -0.01 -0.74
C ASN A 103 -1.71 0.95 -1.65
N GLY A 104 -0.42 0.73 -1.80
CA GLY A 104 0.46 1.53 -2.65
C GLY A 104 1.53 0.69 -3.33
N TYR A 105 1.77 1.00 -4.62
CA TYR A 105 2.86 0.45 -5.41
C TYR A 105 3.65 1.62 -5.99
N HIS A 106 4.91 1.72 -5.59
CA HIS A 106 5.81 2.85 -5.88
C HIS A 106 7.03 2.39 -6.67
N ASP A 107 7.87 3.33 -7.10
CA ASP A 107 9.08 3.05 -7.86
C ASP A 107 10.02 2.06 -7.17
N HIS A 108 10.80 1.34 -7.98
CA HIS A 108 11.77 0.33 -7.53
C HIS A 108 11.14 -0.82 -6.73
N ASN A 109 9.94 -1.24 -7.10
CA ASN A 109 9.19 -2.29 -6.40
C ASN A 109 9.07 -2.05 -4.88
N PHE A 110 8.84 -0.79 -4.50
CA PHE A 110 8.50 -0.42 -3.14
C PHE A 110 6.98 -0.45 -2.97
N LEU A 111 6.49 -1.29 -2.06
CA LEU A 111 5.07 -1.40 -1.78
C LEU A 111 4.78 -1.12 -0.31
N THR A 112 3.60 -0.55 -0.06
CA THR A 112 3.08 -0.34 1.29
C THR A 112 1.89 -1.27 1.53
N ILE A 113 1.90 -1.95 2.69
CA ILE A 113 0.88 -2.91 3.08
C ILE A 113 0.34 -2.50 4.45
N HIS A 114 -0.96 -2.36 4.57
CA HIS A 114 -1.66 -2.04 5.81
C HIS A 114 -2.22 -3.30 6.45
N GLU A 115 -1.58 -3.76 7.52
CA GLU A 115 -2.03 -4.88 8.36
C GLU A 115 -2.99 -4.36 9.43
N ARG A 116 -4.21 -4.90 9.48
CA ARG A 116 -5.20 -4.67 10.53
C ARG A 116 -5.03 -5.72 11.62
N ARG A 117 -4.43 -5.33 12.76
CA ARG A 117 -4.01 -6.30 13.78
C ARG A 117 -5.04 -6.52 14.87
N THR A 118 -5.64 -5.45 15.39
CA THR A 118 -6.56 -5.55 16.53
C THR A 118 -7.88 -4.80 16.32
N ASP A 119 -8.08 -4.14 15.18
CA ASP A 119 -9.30 -3.39 14.87
C ASP A 119 -10.59 -4.23 14.96
N HIS A 120 -10.50 -5.52 14.63
CA HIS A 120 -11.60 -6.48 14.68
C HIS A 120 -11.92 -7.00 16.09
N LEU A 121 -11.04 -6.77 17.06
CA LEU A 121 -11.20 -7.21 18.44
C LEU A 121 -11.98 -6.18 19.29
N GLY A 122 -12.11 -4.94 18.81
CA GLY A 122 -12.79 -3.87 19.53
C GLY A 122 -12.23 -3.69 20.94
N GLU A 123 -13.11 -3.68 21.95
CA GLU A 123 -12.73 -3.51 23.37
C GLU A 123 -11.96 -4.70 23.97
N THR A 124 -11.95 -5.86 23.30
CA THR A 124 -11.21 -7.05 23.75
C THR A 124 -9.76 -7.06 23.27
N ALA A 125 -9.33 -6.03 22.53
CA ALA A 125 -7.95 -5.92 22.07
C ALA A 125 -6.99 -5.86 23.28
N PRO A 126 -5.88 -6.65 23.25
CA PRO A 126 -4.89 -6.61 24.33
C PRO A 126 -4.24 -5.24 24.45
N LEU A 127 -4.11 -4.75 25.69
CA LEU A 127 -3.46 -3.47 25.97
C LEU A 127 -2.02 -3.46 25.45
N GLY A 128 -1.63 -2.34 24.83
CA GLY A 128 -0.28 -2.13 24.31
C GLY A 128 0.02 -2.82 22.97
N GLN A 129 -0.94 -3.54 22.38
CA GLN A 129 -0.79 -4.04 21.02
C GLN A 129 -1.07 -2.95 19.99
N VAL A 130 -0.27 -2.98 18.92
CA VAL A 130 -0.45 -2.10 17.76
C VAL A 130 -1.76 -2.42 17.05
N ARG A 131 -2.61 -1.40 16.86
CA ARG A 131 -3.90 -1.56 16.17
C ARG A 131 -3.74 -1.86 14.70
N MET A 132 -2.90 -1.06 14.03
CA MET A 132 -2.57 -1.22 12.61
C MET A 132 -1.07 -1.04 12.41
N ARG A 133 -0.52 -1.77 11.45
CA ARG A 133 0.89 -1.72 11.07
C ARG A 133 1.02 -1.46 9.57
N VAL A 134 1.97 -0.60 9.21
CA VAL A 134 2.36 -0.43 7.82
C VAL A 134 3.65 -1.21 7.56
N HIS A 135 3.58 -2.21 6.70
CA HIS A 135 4.75 -2.87 6.17
C HIS A 135 5.24 -2.12 4.94
N ARG A 136 6.49 -1.72 4.96
CA ARG A 136 7.22 -1.10 3.85
C ARG A 136 8.08 -2.17 3.22
N VAL A 137 7.66 -2.67 2.06
CA VAL A 137 8.30 -3.83 1.42
C VAL A 137 9.05 -3.39 0.17
N ARG A 138 10.33 -3.70 0.10
CA ARG A 138 11.11 -3.69 -1.14
C ARG A 138 11.23 -5.11 -1.67
N ALA A 139 10.62 -5.35 -2.82
CA ALA A 139 10.60 -6.67 -3.44
C ALA A 139 11.46 -6.69 -4.70
N ASN A 140 12.26 -7.75 -4.89
CA ASN A 140 12.97 -7.94 -6.14
C ASN A 140 11.99 -8.19 -7.30
N ARG A 141 10.92 -8.97 -7.04
CA ARG A 141 9.83 -9.26 -7.98
C ARG A 141 8.48 -9.14 -7.28
N VAL A 142 7.46 -8.76 -8.03
CA VAL A 142 6.08 -8.64 -7.53
C VAL A 142 5.15 -9.48 -8.40
N VAL A 143 4.32 -10.32 -7.76
CA VAL A 143 3.22 -11.01 -8.42
C VAL A 143 1.91 -10.39 -7.95
N LEU A 144 1.16 -9.78 -8.87
CA LEU A 144 -0.17 -9.25 -8.59
C LEU A 144 -1.21 -10.33 -8.92
N ALA A 145 -1.87 -10.85 -7.89
CA ALA A 145 -2.92 -11.86 -7.97
C ALA A 145 -4.19 -11.37 -7.23
N ALA A 146 -4.46 -10.06 -7.31
CA ALA A 146 -5.49 -9.37 -6.55
C ALA A 146 -6.94 -9.66 -7.01
N GLY A 147 -7.14 -10.56 -7.97
CA GLY A 147 -8.45 -11.01 -8.37
C GLY A 147 -9.24 -10.03 -9.25
N ALA A 148 -10.57 -10.13 -9.18
CA ALA A 148 -11.52 -9.29 -9.90
C ALA A 148 -12.75 -9.01 -9.04
N HIS A 149 -13.36 -7.84 -9.21
CA HIS A 149 -14.65 -7.50 -8.62
C HIS A 149 -15.79 -7.94 -9.55
N GLU A 150 -16.83 -8.56 -9.00
CA GLU A 150 -18.05 -8.79 -9.74
C GLU A 150 -18.74 -7.46 -10.05
N ARG A 151 -19.21 -7.29 -11.28
CA ARG A 151 -19.85 -6.07 -11.76
C ARG A 151 -21.38 -6.22 -11.70
N PRO A 152 -22.11 -5.24 -11.11
CA PRO A 152 -23.58 -5.25 -11.14
C PRO A 152 -24.11 -4.93 -12.54
N LEU A 153 -25.34 -5.34 -12.82
CA LEU A 153 -26.14 -4.80 -13.91
C LEU A 153 -26.82 -3.48 -13.45
N VAL A 154 -26.83 -2.48 -14.31
CA VAL A 154 -27.43 -1.18 -14.00
C VAL A 154 -28.88 -1.16 -14.52
N TYR A 155 -29.85 -1.20 -13.61
CA TYR A 155 -31.30 -1.17 -13.91
C TYR A 155 -32.05 -0.23 -12.96
N ALA A 156 -33.32 0.03 -13.22
CA ALA A 156 -34.10 0.99 -12.45
C ALA A 156 -34.32 0.54 -10.98
N ASN A 157 -34.16 1.47 -10.03
CA ASN A 157 -34.27 1.26 -8.58
C ASN A 157 -33.30 0.20 -8.02
N ASN A 158 -32.13 0.04 -8.60
CA ASN A 158 -31.10 -0.91 -8.16
C ASN A 158 -30.41 -0.53 -6.83
N ASP A 159 -30.78 0.59 -6.23
CA ASP A 159 -30.37 1.07 -4.91
C ASP A 159 -31.27 0.59 -3.75
N VAL A 160 -32.45 0.02 -4.05
CA VAL A 160 -33.35 -0.48 -3.02
C VAL A 160 -32.66 -1.62 -2.25
N PRO A 161 -32.63 -1.59 -0.89
CA PRO A 161 -32.03 -2.66 -0.08
C PRO A 161 -32.61 -4.04 -0.42
N GLY A 162 -31.76 -5.02 -0.66
CA GLY A 162 -32.10 -6.34 -1.19
C GLY A 162 -31.70 -6.52 -2.66
N ASN A 163 -31.10 -5.49 -3.30
CA ASN A 163 -30.30 -5.68 -4.49
C ASN A 163 -28.86 -5.98 -4.07
N MET A 164 -28.32 -7.12 -4.52
CA MET A 164 -26.98 -7.60 -4.15
C MET A 164 -26.22 -8.12 -5.36
N LEU A 165 -24.90 -8.18 -5.27
CA LEU A 165 -24.08 -8.93 -6.22
C LEU A 165 -24.34 -10.43 -6.04
N ALA A 166 -24.35 -11.17 -7.13
CA ALA A 166 -24.63 -12.62 -7.12
C ALA A 166 -23.57 -13.38 -6.30
N GLY A 167 -22.28 -13.08 -6.50
CA GLY A 167 -21.19 -13.67 -5.73
C GLY A 167 -21.31 -13.40 -4.23
N ALA A 168 -21.72 -12.19 -3.83
CA ALA A 168 -21.93 -11.86 -2.42
C ALA A 168 -23.04 -12.73 -1.80
N VAL A 169 -24.13 -12.97 -2.52
CA VAL A 169 -25.21 -13.87 -2.05
C VAL A 169 -24.69 -15.30 -1.85
N SER A 170 -23.88 -15.81 -2.80
CA SER A 170 -23.25 -17.13 -2.67
C SER A 170 -22.34 -17.21 -1.44
N THR A 171 -21.48 -16.22 -1.24
CA THR A 171 -20.57 -16.15 -0.09
C THR A 171 -21.35 -16.14 1.23
N TYR A 172 -22.43 -15.35 1.35
CA TYR A 172 -23.26 -15.35 2.56
C TYR A 172 -23.84 -16.72 2.87
N VAL A 173 -24.35 -17.42 1.85
CA VAL A 173 -24.96 -18.73 2.03
C VAL A 173 -23.93 -19.82 2.33
N ARG A 174 -22.86 -19.89 1.52
CA ARG A 174 -21.90 -21.01 1.60
C ARG A 174 -20.91 -20.85 2.75
N ARG A 175 -20.33 -19.66 2.88
CA ARG A 175 -19.26 -19.43 3.87
C ARG A 175 -19.80 -19.10 5.26
N TYR A 176 -20.88 -18.31 5.32
CA TYR A 176 -21.39 -17.79 6.59
C TYR A 176 -22.70 -18.43 7.04
N GLY A 177 -23.34 -19.27 6.20
CA GLY A 177 -24.64 -19.91 6.54
C GLY A 177 -25.77 -18.91 6.72
N VAL A 178 -25.71 -17.74 6.08
CA VAL A 178 -26.66 -16.63 6.22
C VAL A 178 -27.44 -16.44 4.93
N ALA A 179 -28.77 -16.47 5.02
CA ALA A 179 -29.67 -16.17 3.91
C ALA A 179 -30.09 -14.70 3.93
N PRO A 180 -29.63 -13.83 3.01
CA PRO A 180 -30.03 -12.42 2.96
C PRO A 180 -31.49 -12.17 2.55
N GLY A 181 -32.21 -13.22 2.13
CA GLY A 181 -33.62 -13.20 1.76
C GLY A 181 -34.24 -14.60 1.80
N LYS A 182 -35.44 -14.75 1.25
CA LYS A 182 -36.17 -16.04 1.12
C LYS A 182 -36.53 -16.36 -0.32
N LYS A 183 -36.77 -15.34 -1.14
CA LYS A 183 -37.27 -15.44 -2.53
C LYS A 183 -36.30 -14.70 -3.46
N LEU A 184 -35.44 -15.44 -4.16
CA LEU A 184 -34.41 -14.92 -5.04
C LEU A 184 -34.92 -14.76 -6.47
N VAL A 185 -34.68 -13.59 -7.07
CA VAL A 185 -34.61 -13.40 -8.53
C VAL A 185 -33.14 -13.14 -8.88
N LEU A 186 -32.59 -13.93 -9.81
CA LEU A 186 -31.26 -13.73 -10.36
C LEU A 186 -31.34 -13.00 -11.70
N SER A 187 -30.54 -11.97 -11.91
CA SER A 187 -30.38 -11.27 -13.21
C SER A 187 -28.93 -11.35 -13.67
N THR A 188 -28.69 -11.91 -14.86
CA THR A 188 -27.34 -12.16 -15.32
C THR A 188 -27.17 -12.06 -16.82
N ASN A 189 -25.90 -11.98 -17.25
CA ASN A 189 -25.43 -12.07 -18.63
C ASN A 189 -24.29 -13.09 -18.81
N ASN A 190 -24.06 -13.94 -17.79
CA ASN A 190 -22.93 -14.88 -17.76
C ASN A 190 -23.32 -16.17 -17.01
N ASP A 191 -22.53 -17.24 -17.20
CA ASP A 191 -22.80 -18.56 -16.59
C ASP A 191 -22.46 -18.63 -15.12
N TYR A 192 -21.42 -17.93 -14.69
CA TYR A 192 -20.90 -18.03 -13.33
C TYR A 192 -21.96 -17.69 -12.27
N ALA A 193 -22.86 -16.77 -12.57
CA ALA A 193 -23.93 -16.36 -11.67
C ALA A 193 -24.95 -17.48 -11.36
N TYR A 194 -25.11 -18.47 -12.25
CA TYR A 194 -26.04 -19.59 -11.99
C TYR A 194 -25.67 -20.40 -10.76
N ARG A 195 -24.41 -20.42 -10.38
CA ARG A 195 -23.95 -21.08 -9.15
C ARG A 195 -24.71 -20.57 -7.92
N VAL A 196 -25.00 -19.27 -7.87
CA VAL A 196 -25.75 -18.64 -6.78
C VAL A 196 -27.16 -19.23 -6.65
N ALA A 197 -27.86 -19.43 -7.79
CA ALA A 197 -29.18 -20.07 -7.78
C ALA A 197 -29.13 -21.52 -7.29
N LEU A 198 -28.08 -22.25 -7.65
CA LEU A 198 -27.83 -23.61 -7.16
C LEU A 198 -27.57 -23.65 -5.65
N ASP A 199 -26.71 -22.76 -5.15
CA ASP A 199 -26.40 -22.62 -3.72
C ASP A 199 -27.65 -22.26 -2.92
N TRP A 200 -28.47 -21.34 -3.45
CA TRP A 200 -29.71 -20.89 -2.85
C TRP A 200 -30.73 -22.03 -2.71
N GLN A 201 -30.93 -22.83 -3.78
CA GLN A 201 -31.82 -23.97 -3.77
C GLN A 201 -31.33 -25.07 -2.82
N GLU A 202 -30.03 -25.36 -2.78
CA GLU A 202 -29.44 -26.34 -1.86
C GLU A 202 -29.58 -25.94 -0.39
N ALA A 203 -29.59 -24.63 -0.10
CA ALA A 203 -29.90 -24.10 1.22
C ALA A 203 -31.40 -24.19 1.58
N GLY A 204 -32.24 -24.80 0.73
CA GLY A 204 -33.68 -24.95 0.94
C GLY A 204 -34.49 -23.68 0.68
N LEU A 205 -33.93 -22.69 -0.03
CA LEU A 205 -34.54 -21.41 -0.30
C LEU A 205 -35.14 -21.34 -1.72
N GLN A 206 -36.12 -20.47 -1.94
CA GLN A 206 -36.84 -20.38 -3.21
C GLN A 206 -36.10 -19.54 -4.26
N VAL A 207 -35.76 -20.15 -5.40
CA VAL A 207 -35.43 -19.43 -6.63
C VAL A 207 -36.72 -19.17 -7.40
N VAL A 208 -37.10 -17.88 -7.50
CA VAL A 208 -38.33 -17.47 -8.18
C VAL A 208 -38.14 -17.49 -9.70
N ALA A 209 -37.05 -16.91 -10.19
CA ALA A 209 -36.68 -16.96 -11.59
C ALA A 209 -35.21 -16.56 -11.78
N ILE A 210 -34.65 -16.99 -12.90
CA ILE A 210 -33.36 -16.56 -13.43
C ILE A 210 -33.63 -15.79 -14.73
N ALA A 211 -33.36 -14.48 -14.78
CA ALA A 211 -33.43 -13.65 -15.97
C ALA A 211 -32.04 -13.59 -16.61
N ASP A 212 -31.83 -14.25 -17.71
CA ASP A 212 -30.58 -14.25 -18.47
C ASP A 212 -30.73 -13.39 -19.72
N ALA A 213 -29.88 -12.37 -19.83
CA ALA A 213 -29.90 -11.45 -20.98
C ALA A 213 -29.53 -12.13 -22.31
N ARG A 214 -28.83 -13.26 -22.26
CA ARG A 214 -28.44 -14.03 -23.44
C ARG A 214 -29.65 -14.78 -24.01
N PRO A 215 -29.83 -14.81 -25.33
CA PRO A 215 -31.01 -15.45 -25.93
C PRO A 215 -30.98 -16.97 -25.84
N ASN A 216 -29.81 -17.59 -25.80
CA ASN A 216 -29.67 -19.05 -25.81
C ASN A 216 -28.41 -19.52 -25.06
N PRO A 217 -28.34 -19.32 -23.74
CA PRO A 217 -27.21 -19.80 -22.95
C PRO A 217 -27.23 -21.32 -22.81
N ARG A 218 -26.05 -21.98 -22.95
CA ARG A 218 -25.87 -23.42 -23.00
C ARG A 218 -24.75 -23.95 -22.08
N GLY A 219 -24.18 -23.11 -21.24
CA GLY A 219 -23.14 -23.55 -20.33
C GLY A 219 -23.64 -24.62 -19.32
N GLU A 220 -22.75 -25.41 -18.79
CA GLU A 220 -23.12 -26.52 -17.89
C GLU A 220 -23.86 -26.06 -16.65
N TRP A 221 -23.55 -24.90 -16.08
CA TRP A 221 -24.28 -24.33 -14.95
C TRP A 221 -25.74 -23.99 -15.31
N VAL A 222 -25.94 -23.52 -16.54
CA VAL A 222 -27.29 -23.22 -17.06
C VAL A 222 -28.09 -24.49 -17.19
N GLU A 223 -27.51 -25.52 -17.78
CA GLU A 223 -28.17 -26.83 -17.96
C GLU A 223 -28.47 -27.51 -16.61
N GLU A 224 -27.57 -27.38 -15.65
CA GLU A 224 -27.82 -27.89 -14.29
C GLU A 224 -29.01 -27.18 -13.62
N ALA A 225 -29.12 -25.86 -13.73
CA ALA A 225 -30.25 -25.10 -13.22
C ALA A 225 -31.58 -25.54 -13.87
N ARG A 226 -31.57 -25.75 -15.20
CA ARG A 226 -32.74 -26.27 -15.94
C ARG A 226 -33.13 -27.67 -15.49
N LYS A 227 -32.19 -28.60 -15.33
CA LYS A 227 -32.42 -29.98 -14.84
C LYS A 227 -33.01 -29.98 -13.43
N ARG A 228 -32.68 -29.02 -12.59
CA ARG A 228 -33.24 -28.84 -11.24
C ARG A 228 -34.61 -28.14 -11.23
N GLY A 229 -35.18 -27.86 -12.38
CA GLY A 229 -36.53 -27.29 -12.53
C GLY A 229 -36.58 -25.77 -12.25
N MET A 230 -35.47 -25.05 -12.27
CA MET A 230 -35.48 -23.58 -12.10
C MET A 230 -36.10 -22.89 -13.32
N ARG A 231 -36.89 -21.86 -13.08
CA ARG A 231 -37.48 -21.04 -14.14
C ARG A 231 -36.41 -20.12 -14.74
N VAL A 232 -35.84 -20.47 -15.91
CA VAL A 232 -34.88 -19.69 -16.66
C VAL A 232 -35.59 -18.94 -17.79
N ILE A 233 -35.51 -17.59 -17.75
CA ILE A 233 -36.12 -16.66 -18.73
C ILE A 233 -34.98 -16.05 -19.55
N THR A 234 -34.79 -16.55 -20.76
CA THR A 234 -33.68 -16.14 -21.64
C THR A 234 -34.02 -14.90 -22.49
N GLY A 235 -33.02 -14.17 -23.00
CA GLY A 235 -33.20 -12.92 -23.74
C GLY A 235 -33.90 -11.83 -22.92
N SER A 236 -33.78 -11.88 -21.58
CA SER A 236 -34.55 -11.07 -20.65
C SER A 236 -33.68 -10.61 -19.49
N ALA A 237 -34.04 -9.48 -18.88
CA ALA A 237 -33.35 -8.95 -17.72
C ALA A 237 -34.35 -8.35 -16.70
N VAL A 238 -33.91 -8.18 -15.47
CA VAL A 238 -34.60 -7.35 -14.49
C VAL A 238 -34.46 -5.90 -14.94
N ILE A 239 -35.55 -5.27 -15.35
CA ILE A 239 -35.56 -3.88 -15.83
C ILE A 239 -35.86 -2.87 -14.72
N GLU A 240 -36.52 -3.31 -13.63
CA GLU A 240 -36.89 -2.46 -12.50
C GLU A 240 -37.09 -3.28 -11.22
N ALA A 241 -36.57 -2.78 -10.08
CA ALA A 241 -36.87 -3.29 -8.76
C ALA A 241 -38.04 -2.51 -8.12
N ARG A 242 -38.89 -3.21 -7.36
CA ARG A 242 -39.96 -2.62 -6.56
C ARG A 242 -39.65 -2.74 -5.07
N GLY A 243 -39.88 -1.67 -4.34
CA GLY A 243 -39.69 -1.61 -2.90
C GLY A 243 -39.34 -0.21 -2.42
N SER A 244 -39.16 -0.06 -1.12
CA SER A 244 -38.67 1.17 -0.51
C SER A 244 -37.61 0.88 0.56
N LYS A 245 -38.01 0.31 1.69
CA LYS A 245 -37.08 -0.16 2.75
C LYS A 245 -36.42 -1.48 2.41
N ARG A 246 -37.01 -2.25 1.52
CA ARG A 246 -36.52 -3.53 1.01
C ARG A 246 -37.20 -3.85 -0.32
N VAL A 247 -36.51 -4.62 -1.15
CA VAL A 247 -37.07 -5.23 -2.37
C VAL A 247 -38.33 -6.03 -2.02
N SER A 248 -39.38 -5.83 -2.80
CA SER A 248 -40.64 -6.58 -2.73
C SER A 248 -41.06 -7.18 -4.08
N GLY A 249 -40.28 -6.95 -5.14
CA GLY A 249 -40.49 -7.52 -6.44
C GLY A 249 -39.50 -7.06 -7.48
N ALA A 250 -39.40 -7.82 -8.56
CA ALA A 250 -38.58 -7.56 -9.74
C ALA A 250 -39.44 -7.58 -10.99
N LYS A 251 -39.26 -6.60 -11.88
CA LYS A 251 -39.87 -6.59 -13.20
C LYS A 251 -38.93 -7.20 -14.21
N ILE A 252 -39.27 -8.30 -14.81
CA ILE A 252 -38.48 -8.97 -15.85
C ILE A 252 -39.13 -8.70 -17.19
N ALA A 253 -38.35 -8.28 -18.19
CA ALA A 253 -38.82 -8.05 -19.54
C ALA A 253 -37.84 -8.59 -20.59
N PRO A 254 -38.32 -9.03 -21.75
CA PRO A 254 -37.47 -9.38 -22.86
C PRO A 254 -36.80 -8.12 -23.43
N ILE A 255 -35.51 -8.22 -23.76
CA ILE A 255 -34.68 -7.11 -24.19
C ILE A 255 -33.96 -7.40 -25.51
N ASP A 256 -33.77 -6.34 -26.31
CA ASP A 256 -32.80 -6.30 -27.41
C ASP A 256 -31.56 -5.60 -26.89
N THR A 257 -30.47 -6.35 -26.65
CA THR A 257 -29.22 -5.81 -26.10
C THR A 257 -28.44 -4.98 -27.09
N PHE A 258 -28.60 -5.24 -28.39
CA PHE A 258 -27.95 -4.44 -29.45
C PHE A 258 -28.60 -3.06 -29.59
N ARG A 259 -29.95 -2.99 -29.59
CA ARG A 259 -30.68 -1.72 -29.68
C ARG A 259 -30.94 -1.08 -28.32
N LEU A 260 -30.61 -1.75 -27.25
CA LEU A 260 -30.91 -1.35 -25.86
C LEU A 260 -32.39 -0.96 -25.66
N LYS A 261 -33.28 -1.87 -26.00
CA LYS A 261 -34.74 -1.66 -25.91
C LYS A 261 -35.42 -2.85 -25.25
N VAL A 262 -36.45 -2.57 -24.50
CA VAL A 262 -37.44 -3.55 -24.07
C VAL A 262 -38.31 -3.86 -25.29
N THR A 263 -38.50 -5.16 -25.59
CA THR A 263 -39.19 -5.61 -26.81
C THR A 263 -40.64 -6.02 -26.59
N ALA A 264 -41.02 -6.28 -25.31
CA ALA A 264 -42.39 -6.57 -24.90
C ALA A 264 -42.59 -6.16 -23.42
N PRO A 265 -43.86 -5.97 -23.00
CA PRO A 265 -44.18 -5.61 -21.60
C PRO A 265 -43.55 -6.62 -20.61
N GLY A 266 -43.01 -6.12 -19.50
CA GLY A 266 -42.41 -6.93 -18.44
C GLY A 266 -43.45 -7.48 -17.47
N GLU A 267 -43.09 -8.65 -16.87
CA GLU A 267 -43.82 -9.33 -15.79
C GLU A 267 -43.24 -8.93 -14.42
N TRP A 268 -44.11 -8.63 -13.46
CA TRP A 268 -43.73 -8.47 -12.07
C TRP A 268 -43.72 -9.79 -11.32
N LEU A 269 -42.58 -10.13 -10.70
CA LEU A 269 -42.43 -11.28 -9.83
C LEU A 269 -42.18 -10.82 -8.39
N ASP A 270 -42.88 -11.40 -7.43
CA ASP A 270 -42.68 -11.11 -6.01
C ASP A 270 -41.39 -11.79 -5.52
N CYS A 271 -40.49 -11.01 -4.99
CA CYS A 271 -39.21 -11.45 -4.40
C CYS A 271 -38.77 -10.49 -3.30
N ASP A 272 -37.89 -10.93 -2.42
CA ASP A 272 -37.30 -10.12 -1.36
C ASP A 272 -35.77 -9.95 -1.53
N LEU A 273 -35.21 -10.56 -2.59
CA LEU A 273 -33.82 -10.47 -2.97
C LEU A 273 -33.66 -10.50 -4.50
N ILE A 274 -32.91 -9.55 -5.02
CA ILE A 274 -32.46 -9.56 -6.42
C ILE A 274 -30.93 -9.68 -6.40
N ALA A 275 -30.40 -10.78 -6.96
CA ALA A 275 -28.99 -10.94 -7.19
C ALA A 275 -28.65 -10.56 -8.63
N SER A 276 -27.61 -9.77 -8.84
CA SER A 276 -27.20 -9.37 -10.19
C SER A 276 -25.71 -9.65 -10.44
N SER A 277 -25.43 -10.09 -11.68
CA SER A 277 -24.06 -10.30 -12.18
C SER A 277 -23.96 -9.79 -13.61
N GLY A 278 -23.08 -8.82 -13.86
CA GLY A 278 -22.78 -8.26 -15.17
C GLY A 278 -21.39 -8.66 -15.71
N GLY A 279 -20.78 -9.69 -15.13
CA GLY A 279 -19.40 -10.11 -15.40
C GLY A 279 -18.41 -9.60 -14.35
N TYR A 280 -17.13 -9.65 -14.68
CA TYR A 280 -16.04 -9.36 -13.75
C TYR A 280 -15.16 -8.22 -14.24
N SER A 281 -14.63 -7.44 -13.29
CA SER A 281 -13.70 -6.34 -13.52
C SER A 281 -12.39 -6.64 -12.78
N PRO A 282 -11.29 -6.95 -13.49
CA PRO A 282 -9.97 -7.16 -12.90
C PRO A 282 -9.52 -6.00 -12.02
N VAL A 283 -8.87 -6.29 -10.90
CA VAL A 283 -8.41 -5.30 -9.90
C VAL A 283 -7.08 -4.68 -10.37
N VAL A 284 -7.15 -3.75 -11.34
CA VAL A 284 -5.99 -3.20 -12.05
C VAL A 284 -5.30 -2.02 -11.36
N HIS A 285 -5.82 -1.55 -10.21
CA HIS A 285 -5.36 -0.31 -9.58
C HIS A 285 -3.87 -0.31 -9.23
N LEU A 286 -3.34 -1.37 -8.59
CA LEU A 286 -1.92 -1.47 -8.25
C LEU A 286 -1.02 -1.45 -9.49
N ALA A 287 -1.45 -2.13 -10.55
CA ALA A 287 -0.73 -2.12 -11.81
C ALA A 287 -0.68 -0.74 -12.47
N SER A 288 -1.63 0.14 -12.13
CA SER A 288 -1.80 1.47 -12.72
C SER A 288 -1.13 2.59 -11.92
N HIS A 289 -0.76 2.37 -10.64
CA HIS A 289 -0.17 3.40 -9.78
C HIS A 289 1.10 4.01 -10.36
N LEU A 290 1.85 3.28 -11.17
CA LEU A 290 3.11 3.69 -11.79
C LEU A 290 2.94 4.14 -13.24
N GLY A 291 1.74 4.60 -13.61
CA GLY A 291 1.45 5.14 -14.94
C GLY A 291 1.09 4.11 -16.00
N GLY A 292 1.06 2.82 -15.67
CA GLY A 292 0.60 1.76 -16.58
C GLY A 292 -0.88 1.92 -16.87
N LYS A 293 -1.23 2.17 -18.14
CA LYS A 293 -2.64 2.26 -18.56
C LYS A 293 -3.20 0.86 -18.71
N PRO A 294 -4.37 0.55 -18.10
CA PRO A 294 -5.06 -0.70 -18.37
C PRO A 294 -5.48 -0.81 -19.84
N GLU A 295 -5.49 -2.02 -20.36
CA GLU A 295 -5.86 -2.35 -21.73
C GLU A 295 -7.22 -3.03 -21.78
N TRP A 296 -8.09 -2.61 -22.71
CA TRP A 296 -9.40 -3.21 -22.89
C TRP A 296 -9.29 -4.53 -23.65
N ARG A 297 -9.91 -5.57 -23.11
CA ARG A 297 -10.06 -6.88 -23.77
C ARG A 297 -11.53 -7.14 -24.08
N GLU A 298 -11.84 -7.20 -25.37
CA GLU A 298 -13.21 -7.38 -25.88
C GLU A 298 -13.77 -8.77 -25.55
N ASP A 299 -12.91 -9.79 -25.55
CA ASP A 299 -13.30 -11.19 -25.29
C ASP A 299 -13.80 -11.43 -23.86
N ILE A 300 -13.35 -10.63 -22.89
CA ILE A 300 -13.77 -10.69 -21.48
C ILE A 300 -14.54 -9.45 -21.02
N LEU A 301 -14.74 -8.47 -21.89
CA LEU A 301 -15.45 -7.21 -21.62
C LEU A 301 -14.91 -6.46 -20.38
N ALA A 302 -13.58 -6.40 -20.25
CA ALA A 302 -12.93 -5.82 -19.09
C ALA A 302 -11.56 -5.24 -19.41
N PHE A 303 -11.08 -4.33 -18.54
CA PHE A 303 -9.70 -3.86 -18.56
C PHE A 303 -8.80 -4.82 -17.81
N VAL A 304 -7.64 -5.12 -18.39
CA VAL A 304 -6.55 -5.87 -17.76
C VAL A 304 -5.32 -4.98 -17.57
N PRO A 305 -4.33 -5.35 -16.74
CA PRO A 305 -3.10 -4.59 -16.60
C PRO A 305 -2.36 -4.46 -17.93
N GLY A 306 -2.00 -3.25 -18.32
CA GLY A 306 -1.16 -2.99 -19.48
C GLY A 306 0.33 -3.09 -19.18
N LEU A 307 1.16 -2.35 -19.94
CA LEU A 307 2.62 -2.37 -19.84
C LEU A 307 3.13 -2.23 -18.40
N ALA A 308 4.09 -3.05 -18.04
CA ALA A 308 4.76 -3.00 -16.74
C ALA A 308 6.01 -2.10 -16.80
N PHE A 309 6.03 -1.04 -16.00
CA PHE A 309 7.20 -0.18 -15.82
C PHE A 309 8.13 -0.66 -14.69
N GLN A 310 7.64 -1.57 -13.84
CA GLN A 310 8.39 -2.19 -12.76
C GLN A 310 8.44 -3.70 -12.97
N LYS A 311 9.29 -4.39 -12.20
CA LYS A 311 9.48 -5.85 -12.28
C LYS A 311 8.30 -6.60 -11.66
N ARG A 312 7.15 -6.58 -12.33
CA ARG A 312 5.90 -7.24 -11.90
C ARG A 312 5.38 -8.23 -12.94
N ILE A 313 4.66 -9.23 -12.44
CA ILE A 313 3.87 -10.18 -13.22
C ILE A 313 2.43 -10.12 -12.68
N CYS A 314 1.43 -10.21 -13.54
CA CYS A 314 0.03 -10.31 -13.14
C CYS A 314 -0.46 -11.73 -13.42
N ALA A 315 -1.28 -12.30 -12.51
CA ALA A 315 -1.76 -13.67 -12.64
C ALA A 315 -3.18 -13.86 -12.13
N GLY A 316 -3.91 -14.79 -12.74
CA GLY A 316 -5.29 -15.10 -12.40
C GLY A 316 -6.27 -14.03 -12.86
N ALA A 317 -7.35 -13.82 -12.12
CA ALA A 317 -8.45 -12.96 -12.54
C ALA A 317 -8.05 -11.48 -12.74
N VAL A 318 -7.01 -10.98 -12.08
CA VAL A 318 -6.46 -9.64 -12.37
C VAL A 318 -5.89 -9.55 -13.80
N ASN A 319 -5.44 -10.66 -14.35
CA ASN A 319 -4.95 -10.78 -15.71
C ASN A 319 -6.03 -11.26 -16.71
N GLY A 320 -7.29 -11.30 -16.28
CA GLY A 320 -8.42 -11.73 -17.09
C GLY A 320 -8.55 -13.26 -17.24
N VAL A 321 -7.92 -14.03 -16.35
CA VAL A 321 -7.97 -15.51 -16.31
C VAL A 321 -8.93 -15.91 -15.19
N PHE A 322 -10.19 -16.21 -15.55
CA PHE A 322 -11.26 -16.41 -14.56
C PHE A 322 -11.52 -17.87 -14.23
N ARG A 323 -11.24 -18.83 -15.14
CA ARG A 323 -11.45 -20.27 -14.88
C ARG A 323 -10.46 -20.76 -13.84
N LEU A 324 -10.93 -21.56 -12.89
CA LEU A 324 -10.14 -21.98 -11.72
C LEU A 324 -8.85 -22.74 -12.12
N ALA A 325 -8.96 -23.71 -13.03
CA ALA A 325 -7.80 -24.47 -13.50
C ALA A 325 -6.74 -23.56 -14.13
N ASP A 326 -7.18 -22.64 -15.00
CA ASP A 326 -6.31 -21.70 -15.70
C ASP A 326 -5.67 -20.69 -14.72
N ALA A 327 -6.44 -20.22 -13.72
CA ALA A 327 -5.95 -19.30 -12.70
C ALA A 327 -4.86 -19.93 -11.80
N LEU A 328 -5.02 -21.21 -11.43
CA LEU A 328 -4.00 -21.96 -10.70
C LEU A 328 -2.72 -22.11 -11.54
N ALA A 329 -2.86 -22.49 -12.83
CA ALA A 329 -1.73 -22.66 -13.74
C ALA A 329 -1.00 -21.32 -14.01
N ASP A 330 -1.76 -20.24 -14.25
CA ASP A 330 -1.23 -18.89 -14.47
C ASP A 330 -0.48 -18.38 -13.23
N GLY A 331 -1.04 -18.60 -12.04
CA GLY A 331 -0.39 -18.26 -10.77
C GLY A 331 0.90 -19.03 -10.54
N TYR A 332 0.89 -20.35 -10.75
CA TYR A 332 2.08 -21.19 -10.61
C TYR A 332 3.20 -20.74 -11.57
N LYS A 333 2.85 -20.50 -12.82
CA LYS A 333 3.78 -19.98 -13.84
C LYS A 333 4.35 -18.61 -13.43
N ALA A 334 3.51 -17.70 -12.93
CA ALA A 334 3.93 -16.38 -12.50
C ALA A 334 4.90 -16.44 -11.29
N GLY A 335 4.62 -17.29 -10.31
CA GLY A 335 5.50 -17.51 -9.15
C GLY A 335 6.85 -18.12 -9.54
N THR A 336 6.82 -19.13 -10.43
CA THR A 336 8.03 -19.75 -11.00
C THR A 336 8.87 -18.73 -11.75
N GLN A 337 8.24 -17.94 -12.64
CA GLN A 337 8.94 -16.91 -13.41
C GLN A 337 9.53 -15.82 -12.51
N ALA A 338 8.79 -15.38 -11.51
CA ALA A 338 9.28 -14.40 -10.54
C ALA A 338 10.51 -14.91 -9.77
N ALA A 339 10.53 -16.18 -9.39
CA ALA A 339 11.68 -16.81 -8.75
C ALA A 339 12.89 -16.90 -9.70
N ILE A 340 12.69 -17.36 -10.94
CA ILE A 340 13.74 -17.40 -11.98
C ILE A 340 14.35 -16.02 -12.20
N ASP A 341 13.50 -15.01 -12.40
CA ASP A 341 13.94 -13.62 -12.60
C ASP A 341 14.63 -13.04 -11.35
N GLY A 342 14.37 -13.61 -10.19
CA GLY A 342 15.05 -13.32 -8.93
C GLY A 342 16.39 -14.02 -8.74
N GLY A 343 16.78 -14.90 -9.69
CA GLY A 343 18.03 -15.65 -9.64
C GLY A 343 17.93 -17.05 -9.03
N PHE A 344 16.72 -17.53 -8.75
CA PHE A 344 16.48 -18.88 -8.20
C PHE A 344 16.26 -19.91 -9.31
N LYS A 345 16.37 -21.18 -8.97
CA LYS A 345 16.08 -22.27 -9.91
C LYS A 345 14.61 -22.65 -9.81
N ALA A 346 13.97 -22.87 -10.95
CA ALA A 346 12.62 -23.42 -11.00
C ALA A 346 12.58 -24.80 -10.33
N VAL A 347 11.52 -25.02 -9.56
CA VAL A 347 11.19 -26.33 -9.00
C VAL A 347 9.86 -26.76 -9.59
N GLU A 348 9.81 -27.94 -10.20
CA GLU A 348 8.57 -28.52 -10.69
C GLU A 348 7.66 -28.89 -9.51
N GLY A 349 6.39 -28.65 -9.66
CA GLY A 349 5.37 -28.98 -8.66
C GLY A 349 4.06 -29.32 -9.34
N GLU A 350 3.30 -30.21 -8.72
CA GLU A 350 1.99 -30.62 -9.22
C GLU A 350 0.93 -29.61 -8.79
N LEU A 351 0.03 -29.28 -9.73
CA LEU A 351 -1.17 -28.51 -9.47
C LEU A 351 -2.35 -29.47 -9.27
N PRO A 352 -3.34 -29.10 -8.46
CA PRO A 352 -4.53 -29.92 -8.29
C PRO A 352 -5.33 -29.96 -9.59
N VAL A 353 -5.97 -31.09 -9.82
CA VAL A 353 -6.87 -31.29 -10.97
C VAL A 353 -8.22 -30.64 -10.66
N VAL A 354 -8.66 -29.75 -11.55
CA VAL A 354 -9.99 -29.13 -11.53
C VAL A 354 -10.83 -29.75 -12.62
N ALA A 355 -12.08 -30.12 -12.29
CA ALA A 355 -13.02 -30.59 -13.31
C ALA A 355 -13.37 -29.40 -14.24
N GLU A 356 -13.05 -29.55 -15.52
CA GLU A 356 -13.41 -28.54 -16.51
C GLU A 356 -14.92 -28.51 -16.73
N ARG A 357 -15.47 -27.30 -16.88
CA ARG A 357 -16.87 -27.07 -17.24
C ARG A 357 -16.95 -26.16 -18.45
N ALA A 358 -17.86 -26.49 -19.35
CA ALA A 358 -18.12 -25.64 -20.51
C ALA A 358 -18.94 -24.42 -20.09
N GLU A 359 -18.44 -23.25 -20.41
CA GLU A 359 -19.06 -21.95 -20.16
C GLU A 359 -19.23 -21.16 -21.45
N ASP A 360 -20.37 -20.47 -21.58
CA ASP A 360 -20.60 -19.55 -22.69
C ASP A 360 -19.98 -18.17 -22.39
N ALA A 361 -19.70 -17.43 -23.47
CA ALA A 361 -19.20 -16.06 -23.36
C ALA A 361 -20.17 -15.14 -22.62
N THR A 362 -19.61 -14.20 -21.86
CA THR A 362 -20.38 -13.12 -21.22
C THR A 362 -20.94 -12.17 -22.30
N LEU A 363 -22.23 -11.82 -22.19
CA LEU A 363 -22.86 -10.87 -23.10
C LEU A 363 -22.57 -9.43 -22.68
N ALA A 364 -22.26 -8.56 -23.64
CA ALA A 364 -22.03 -7.12 -23.38
C ALA A 364 -23.36 -6.45 -22.97
N LEU A 365 -23.57 -6.28 -21.66
CA LEU A 365 -24.71 -5.56 -21.09
C LEU A 365 -24.25 -4.82 -19.84
N PHE A 366 -24.08 -3.51 -19.96
CA PHE A 366 -23.62 -2.63 -18.88
C PHE A 366 -24.75 -1.83 -18.24
N GLN A 367 -25.75 -1.48 -19.05
CA GLN A 367 -26.99 -0.85 -18.64
C GLN A 367 -28.18 -1.64 -19.21
N VAL A 368 -29.10 -2.00 -18.34
CA VAL A 368 -30.33 -2.67 -18.74
C VAL A 368 -31.32 -1.62 -19.27
N PRO A 369 -31.91 -1.82 -20.48
CA PRO A 369 -32.90 -0.90 -21.01
C PRO A 369 -34.18 -0.88 -20.15
N HIS A 370 -34.88 0.21 -20.20
CA HIS A 370 -36.18 0.38 -19.57
C HIS A 370 -37.24 0.75 -20.62
N GLU A 371 -38.54 0.56 -20.32
CA GLU A 371 -39.68 0.97 -21.20
C GLU A 371 -39.71 2.47 -21.46
N LYS A 372 -39.17 3.27 -20.52
CA LYS A 372 -38.98 4.72 -20.64
C LYS A 372 -37.51 5.02 -20.95
N SER A 373 -37.27 6.20 -21.54
CA SER A 373 -35.89 6.70 -21.72
C SER A 373 -35.15 6.80 -20.39
N THR A 374 -33.81 6.72 -20.39
CA THR A 374 -32.95 6.84 -19.18
C THR A 374 -33.31 8.05 -18.33
N ALA A 375 -33.58 9.20 -18.97
CA ALA A 375 -33.95 10.45 -18.29
C ALA A 375 -35.34 10.44 -17.62
N ARG A 376 -36.24 9.53 -18.02
CA ARG A 376 -37.64 9.44 -17.53
C ARG A 376 -37.91 8.16 -16.73
N ALA A 377 -37.02 7.18 -16.81
CA ALA A 377 -37.09 5.98 -16.02
C ALA A 377 -36.82 6.27 -14.52
N PRO A 378 -37.21 5.39 -13.60
CA PRO A 378 -36.69 5.46 -12.25
C PRO A 378 -35.17 5.42 -12.29
N LYS A 379 -34.51 5.97 -11.26
CA LYS A 379 -33.05 6.13 -11.23
C LYS A 379 -32.35 4.77 -11.41
N GLN A 380 -31.35 4.78 -12.28
CA GLN A 380 -30.45 3.65 -12.56
C GLN A 380 -29.09 4.05 -12.01
N PHE A 381 -28.74 3.61 -10.82
CA PHE A 381 -27.48 3.96 -10.16
C PHE A 381 -26.31 3.18 -10.77
N VAL A 382 -25.26 3.91 -11.12
CA VAL A 382 -23.98 3.39 -11.60
C VAL A 382 -22.95 3.37 -10.48
N ASP A 383 -22.94 4.44 -9.69
CA ASP A 383 -22.09 4.59 -8.51
C ASP A 383 -23.01 4.90 -7.31
N THR A 384 -23.14 3.93 -6.41
CA THR A 384 -23.99 4.04 -5.22
C THR A 384 -23.30 4.77 -4.07
N GLN A 385 -21.97 4.96 -4.11
CA GLN A 385 -21.23 5.73 -3.11
C GLN A 385 -21.46 7.24 -3.28
N ASN A 386 -21.58 7.66 -4.54
CA ASN A 386 -21.66 9.08 -4.90
C ASN A 386 -22.99 9.45 -5.59
N ASP A 387 -23.99 8.58 -5.53
CA ASP A 387 -25.33 8.76 -6.14
C ASP A 387 -25.32 9.08 -7.65
N VAL A 388 -24.34 8.55 -8.38
CA VAL A 388 -24.22 8.78 -9.83
C VAL A 388 -25.15 7.85 -10.59
N THR A 389 -26.02 8.41 -11.41
CA THR A 389 -26.96 7.67 -12.25
C THR A 389 -26.53 7.64 -13.72
N ALA A 390 -27.07 6.69 -14.47
CA ALA A 390 -26.89 6.62 -15.92
C ALA A 390 -27.34 7.93 -16.60
N ALA A 391 -28.46 8.52 -16.16
CA ALA A 391 -28.97 9.80 -16.67
C ALA A 391 -27.98 10.96 -16.41
N ALA A 392 -27.29 10.98 -15.28
CA ALA A 392 -26.27 12.00 -14.99
C ALA A 392 -25.05 11.90 -15.92
N ILE A 393 -24.63 10.68 -16.25
CA ILE A 393 -23.52 10.44 -17.19
C ILE A 393 -23.93 10.86 -18.62
N GLU A 394 -25.13 10.47 -19.07
CA GLU A 394 -25.66 10.90 -20.38
C GLU A 394 -25.81 12.42 -20.46
N LEU A 395 -26.22 13.09 -19.37
CA LEU A 395 -26.28 14.54 -19.28
C LEU A 395 -24.91 15.18 -19.42
N ALA A 396 -23.89 14.67 -18.69
CA ALA A 396 -22.55 15.21 -18.79
C ALA A 396 -22.01 15.15 -20.24
N CYS A 397 -22.20 14.00 -20.91
CA CYS A 397 -21.79 13.86 -22.31
C CYS A 397 -22.54 14.82 -23.25
N ARG A 398 -23.86 15.04 -23.03
CA ARG A 398 -24.67 15.99 -23.83
C ARG A 398 -24.23 17.44 -23.60
N GLU A 399 -23.75 17.79 -22.42
CA GLU A 399 -23.20 19.10 -22.10
C GLU A 399 -21.77 19.32 -22.60
N GLY A 400 -21.18 18.32 -23.30
CA GLY A 400 -19.92 18.46 -24.02
C GLY A 400 -18.71 17.94 -23.27
N PHE A 401 -18.88 17.20 -22.18
CA PHE A 401 -17.75 16.52 -21.51
C PHE A 401 -17.35 15.26 -22.29
N GLU A 402 -16.25 15.33 -23.01
CA GLU A 402 -15.78 14.22 -23.86
C GLU A 402 -14.83 13.26 -23.11
N SER A 403 -13.93 13.80 -22.30
CA SER A 403 -12.99 13.00 -21.51
C SER A 403 -13.69 12.35 -20.34
N ILE A 404 -13.45 11.06 -20.12
CA ILE A 404 -14.00 10.35 -18.97
C ILE A 404 -13.55 10.94 -17.64
N GLU A 405 -12.34 11.52 -17.58
CA GLU A 405 -11.84 12.24 -16.40
C GLU A 405 -12.65 13.52 -16.11
N HIS A 406 -13.21 14.17 -17.14
CA HIS A 406 -14.10 15.31 -16.96
C HIS A 406 -15.51 14.86 -16.59
N VAL A 407 -16.04 13.81 -17.23
CA VAL A 407 -17.32 13.19 -16.85
C VAL A 407 -17.28 12.77 -15.38
N LYS A 408 -16.19 12.14 -14.94
CA LYS A 408 -15.95 11.80 -13.54
C LYS A 408 -16.06 13.02 -12.61
N ARG A 409 -15.40 14.13 -12.95
CA ARG A 409 -15.41 15.34 -12.10
C ARG A 409 -16.78 16.05 -12.08
N TYR A 410 -17.50 16.00 -13.18
CA TYR A 410 -18.83 16.57 -13.28
C TYR A 410 -19.88 15.78 -12.47
N THR A 411 -19.80 14.44 -12.52
CA THR A 411 -20.79 13.54 -11.91
C THR A 411 -20.40 13.00 -10.55
N ALA A 412 -19.13 13.08 -10.16
CA ALA A 412 -18.50 12.37 -9.05
C ALA A 412 -18.37 10.84 -9.24
N LEU A 413 -18.50 10.32 -10.47
CA LEU A 413 -18.29 8.90 -10.78
C LEU A 413 -16.92 8.42 -10.31
N GLY A 414 -16.87 7.43 -9.43
CA GLY A 414 -15.62 6.84 -8.93
C GLY A 414 -14.78 7.78 -8.06
N PHE A 415 -15.41 8.69 -7.33
CA PHE A 415 -14.75 9.57 -6.39
C PHE A 415 -14.42 8.85 -5.07
N GLY A 416 -13.57 9.50 -4.27
CA GLY A 416 -13.14 9.02 -2.96
C GLY A 416 -12.31 7.73 -3.05
N THR A 417 -12.26 6.98 -1.96
CA THR A 417 -11.50 5.73 -1.86
C THR A 417 -12.13 4.57 -2.61
N ASP A 418 -13.42 4.66 -2.95
CA ASP A 418 -14.09 3.65 -3.78
C ASP A 418 -13.49 3.59 -5.19
N GLN A 419 -13.14 4.74 -5.77
CA GLN A 419 -12.54 4.89 -7.11
C GLN A 419 -13.28 4.09 -8.20
N GLY A 420 -14.59 3.88 -8.03
CA GLY A 420 -15.44 3.19 -9.00
C GLY A 420 -15.23 1.68 -9.10
N LYS A 421 -14.90 1.00 -7.99
CA LYS A 421 -14.72 -0.48 -7.93
C LYS A 421 -15.80 -1.24 -8.69
N LEU A 422 -17.06 -0.91 -8.48
CA LEU A 422 -18.21 -1.58 -9.10
C LEU A 422 -18.80 -0.81 -10.29
N GLY A 423 -18.68 0.53 -10.30
CA GLY A 423 -19.38 1.39 -11.26
C GLY A 423 -18.55 1.82 -12.47
N ASN A 424 -17.23 1.75 -12.40
CA ASN A 424 -16.37 2.39 -13.39
C ASN A 424 -16.63 1.89 -14.83
N ILE A 425 -16.59 0.57 -15.05
CA ILE A 425 -16.78 0.01 -16.40
C ILE A 425 -18.20 0.28 -16.91
N ASN A 426 -19.22 0.19 -16.05
CA ASN A 426 -20.59 0.53 -16.43
C ASN A 426 -20.72 2.00 -16.83
N GLY A 427 -20.09 2.89 -16.05
CA GLY A 427 -20.07 4.33 -16.36
C GLY A 427 -19.33 4.65 -17.66
N LEU A 428 -18.19 3.99 -17.91
CA LEU A 428 -17.43 4.10 -19.16
C LEU A 428 -18.26 3.66 -20.36
N ALA A 429 -18.94 2.51 -20.25
CA ALA A 429 -19.78 1.97 -21.34
C ALA A 429 -20.97 2.91 -21.65
N ILE A 430 -21.59 3.51 -20.63
CA ILE A 430 -22.66 4.48 -20.80
C ILE A 430 -22.14 5.77 -21.49
N ALA A 431 -20.99 6.28 -21.06
CA ALA A 431 -20.35 7.45 -21.65
C ALA A 431 -19.90 7.18 -23.10
N ALA A 432 -19.29 6.03 -23.37
CA ALA A 432 -18.87 5.58 -24.70
C ALA A 432 -20.06 5.58 -25.65
N ARG A 433 -21.16 4.94 -25.26
CA ARG A 433 -22.39 4.91 -26.08
C ARG A 433 -22.96 6.30 -26.30
N ALA A 434 -23.03 7.15 -25.28
CA ALA A 434 -23.57 8.52 -25.38
C ALA A 434 -22.74 9.37 -26.34
N GLN A 435 -21.47 9.07 -26.53
CA GLN A 435 -20.54 9.77 -27.41
C GLN A 435 -20.32 9.06 -28.78
N GLY A 436 -20.92 7.88 -28.98
CA GLY A 436 -20.69 7.09 -30.20
C GLY A 436 -19.27 6.55 -30.34
N LYS A 437 -18.57 6.31 -29.23
CA LYS A 437 -17.20 5.75 -29.14
C LYS A 437 -17.21 4.30 -28.66
N SER A 438 -16.10 3.60 -28.87
CA SER A 438 -15.86 2.32 -28.20
C SER A 438 -15.47 2.54 -26.72
N ILE A 439 -15.59 1.49 -25.90
CA ILE A 439 -15.11 1.54 -24.50
C ILE A 439 -13.58 1.72 -24.49
N ALA A 440 -12.87 1.06 -25.40
CA ALA A 440 -11.42 1.20 -25.55
C ALA A 440 -10.99 2.65 -25.82
N ASP A 441 -11.69 3.34 -26.76
CA ASP A 441 -11.39 4.74 -27.09
C ASP A 441 -11.78 5.73 -25.97
N THR A 442 -12.82 5.40 -25.19
CA THR A 442 -13.22 6.19 -24.02
C THR A 442 -12.16 6.09 -22.92
N GLY A 443 -11.48 4.96 -22.85
CA GLY A 443 -10.42 4.69 -21.89
C GLY A 443 -10.95 4.47 -20.47
N THR A 444 -10.07 4.61 -19.48
CA THR A 444 -10.43 4.47 -18.07
C THR A 444 -9.90 5.65 -17.25
N THR A 445 -10.49 5.87 -16.08
CA THR A 445 -9.99 6.84 -15.11
C THR A 445 -8.71 6.34 -14.46
N MET A 446 -7.85 7.26 -14.02
CA MET A 446 -6.61 6.91 -13.32
C MET A 446 -6.90 6.52 -11.86
N PHE A 447 -6.26 5.42 -11.44
CA PHE A 447 -6.28 4.98 -10.05
C PHE A 447 -5.15 5.62 -9.25
N ARG A 448 -5.40 5.85 -7.97
CA ARG A 448 -4.47 6.48 -7.03
C ARG A 448 -4.37 5.66 -5.74
N PRO A 449 -3.21 5.64 -5.06
CA PRO A 449 -3.17 5.25 -3.66
C PRO A 449 -4.01 6.26 -2.84
N ASN A 450 -4.80 5.92 -1.87
CA ASN A 450 -5.10 4.60 -1.35
C ASN A 450 -6.42 4.11 -1.97
N TYR A 451 -6.41 2.96 -2.60
CA TYR A 451 -7.62 2.35 -3.18
C TYR A 451 -8.55 1.77 -2.11
N THR A 452 -8.01 1.35 -0.99
CA THR A 452 -8.74 0.95 0.22
C THR A 452 -8.49 2.00 1.31
N PRO A 453 -9.50 2.38 2.12
CA PRO A 453 -9.33 3.35 3.19
C PRO A 453 -8.23 2.98 4.16
N VAL A 454 -7.42 3.97 4.56
CA VAL A 454 -6.38 3.86 5.58
C VAL A 454 -6.60 4.90 6.66
N THR A 455 -6.20 4.60 7.89
CA THR A 455 -6.31 5.55 9.00
C THR A 455 -5.12 6.51 9.03
N PHE A 456 -5.33 7.73 9.48
CA PHE A 456 -4.25 8.68 9.71
C PHE A 456 -3.23 8.14 10.72
N GLY A 457 -3.69 7.42 11.76
CA GLY A 457 -2.82 6.79 12.74
C GLY A 457 -1.84 5.80 12.11
N ALA A 458 -2.31 4.92 11.21
CA ALA A 458 -1.43 3.98 10.50
C ALA A 458 -0.38 4.70 9.62
N VAL A 459 -0.77 5.81 8.96
CA VAL A 459 0.16 6.61 8.15
C VAL A 459 1.18 7.33 9.00
N ALA A 460 0.76 7.92 10.13
CA ALA A 460 1.65 8.60 11.07
C ALA A 460 2.58 7.63 11.81
N GLY A 461 2.10 6.41 12.12
CA GLY A 461 2.85 5.41 12.85
C GLY A 461 3.24 5.90 14.25
N ARG A 462 4.52 5.73 14.61
CA ARG A 462 5.08 6.20 15.89
C ARG A 462 5.38 7.68 15.92
N HIS A 463 5.37 8.36 14.79
CA HIS A 463 5.74 9.77 14.65
C HIS A 463 4.57 10.69 15.05
N CYS A 464 4.19 10.64 16.33
CA CYS A 464 3.15 11.48 16.91
C CYS A 464 3.58 12.02 18.27
N GLY A 465 2.96 13.11 18.71
CA GLY A 465 3.29 13.78 19.98
C GLY A 465 4.77 14.18 20.02
N HIS A 466 5.45 13.86 21.12
CA HIS A 466 6.87 14.18 21.31
C HIS A 466 7.81 13.43 20.33
N LEU A 467 7.37 12.37 19.69
CA LEU A 467 8.17 11.66 18.69
C LEU A 467 8.03 12.26 17.28
N PHE A 468 7.02 13.11 17.06
CA PHE A 468 6.85 13.83 15.78
C PHE A 468 7.93 14.90 15.60
N GLU A 469 8.21 15.64 16.67
CA GLU A 469 9.25 16.65 16.72
C GLU A 469 10.03 16.51 18.06
N PRO A 470 10.94 15.52 18.13
CA PRO A 470 11.67 15.27 19.35
C PRO A 470 12.60 16.42 19.70
N VAL A 471 12.62 16.82 20.96
CA VAL A 471 13.63 17.74 21.50
C VAL A 471 14.82 16.93 21.97
N ARG A 472 16.01 17.27 21.50
CA ARG A 472 17.28 16.60 21.83
C ARG A 472 18.07 17.44 22.83
N PHE A 473 18.70 16.76 23.77
CA PHE A 473 19.49 17.37 24.84
C PHE A 473 20.89 16.76 24.85
N THR A 474 21.88 17.59 25.17
CA THR A 474 23.25 17.10 25.41
C THR A 474 23.34 16.37 26.75
N ALA A 475 24.38 15.57 26.97
CA ALA A 475 24.63 14.91 28.23
C ALA A 475 24.77 15.89 29.42
N LEU A 476 25.18 17.13 29.12
CA LEU A 476 25.36 18.21 30.13
C LEU A 476 24.14 19.11 30.30
N HIS A 477 23.02 18.85 29.61
CA HIS A 477 21.85 19.74 29.61
C HIS A 477 21.38 20.10 31.04
N ALA A 478 21.25 19.12 31.93
CA ALA A 478 20.83 19.37 33.28
C ALA A 478 21.80 20.29 34.04
N TRP A 479 23.11 20.19 33.78
CA TRP A 479 24.11 21.08 34.35
C TRP A 479 23.97 22.52 33.81
N HIS A 480 23.74 22.65 32.50
CA HIS A 480 23.52 23.95 31.85
C HIS A 480 22.29 24.66 32.42
N VAL A 481 21.16 23.94 32.58
CA VAL A 481 19.94 24.49 33.20
C VAL A 481 20.20 24.93 34.64
N LYS A 482 20.87 24.10 35.44
CA LYS A 482 21.21 24.42 36.86
C LYS A 482 22.09 25.68 36.95
N ASN A 483 22.95 25.93 35.99
CA ASN A 483 23.85 27.07 35.96
C ASN A 483 23.29 28.28 35.16
N GLY A 484 22.01 28.26 34.81
CA GLY A 484 21.31 29.42 34.24
C GLY A 484 21.68 29.69 32.80
N ALA A 485 22.02 28.67 32.01
CA ALA A 485 22.24 28.84 30.59
C ALA A 485 20.96 29.24 29.84
N GLU A 486 21.08 30.18 28.94
CA GLU A 486 20.08 30.39 27.89
C GLU A 486 20.38 29.45 26.70
N PHE A 487 19.30 28.97 26.06
CA PHE A 487 19.40 27.98 25.01
C PHE A 487 18.95 28.53 23.65
N GLU A 488 19.56 28.05 22.60
CA GLU A 488 19.09 28.22 21.23
C GLU A 488 18.64 26.86 20.64
N ASP A 489 17.69 26.92 19.70
CA ASP A 489 17.26 25.76 18.94
C ASP A 489 18.10 25.63 17.68
N VAL A 490 18.85 24.52 17.57
CA VAL A 490 19.58 24.16 16.34
C VAL A 490 19.04 22.84 15.83
N GLY A 491 18.09 22.92 14.90
CA GLY A 491 17.25 21.79 14.55
C GLY A 491 16.49 21.30 15.78
N GLN A 492 16.62 20.03 16.12
CA GLN A 492 15.97 19.43 17.30
C GLN A 492 16.75 19.63 18.62
N TRP A 493 17.98 20.16 18.55
CA TRP A 493 18.82 20.30 19.73
C TRP A 493 18.54 21.57 20.50
N LYS A 494 18.43 21.46 21.85
CA LYS A 494 18.60 22.57 22.78
C LYS A 494 20.09 22.75 23.06
N ARG A 495 20.72 23.69 22.36
CA ARG A 495 22.14 23.99 22.52
C ARG A 495 22.33 25.12 23.53
N PRO A 496 23.23 25.00 24.55
CA PRO A 496 23.54 26.13 25.40
C PRO A 496 24.17 27.25 24.58
N TRP A 497 23.64 28.45 24.73
CA TRP A 497 24.02 29.59 23.93
C TRP A 497 24.96 30.53 24.70
N TYR A 498 24.52 31.02 25.88
CA TYR A 498 25.32 31.88 26.77
C TYR A 498 24.82 31.74 28.21
N PHE A 499 25.62 32.25 29.20
CA PHE A 499 25.30 32.21 30.61
C PHE A 499 25.18 33.62 31.14
N PRO A 500 23.99 34.26 31.23
CA PRO A 500 23.86 35.63 31.67
C PRO A 500 24.12 35.75 33.16
N LYS A 501 24.75 36.83 33.58
CA LYS A 501 24.83 37.29 35.00
C LYS A 501 23.75 38.33 35.23
N ARG A 502 23.44 38.56 36.55
CA ARG A 502 22.41 39.52 36.92
C ARG A 502 22.70 40.91 36.29
N GLY A 503 21.73 41.40 35.49
CA GLY A 503 21.79 42.68 34.81
C GLY A 503 22.52 42.70 33.48
N GLU A 504 22.98 41.54 32.97
CA GLU A 504 23.56 41.41 31.64
C GLU A 504 22.44 41.08 30.63
N ASP A 505 22.50 41.72 29.48
CA ASP A 505 21.82 41.28 28.29
C ASP A 505 22.69 40.24 27.53
N MET A 506 22.16 39.68 26.46
CA MET A 506 22.90 38.72 25.60
C MET A 506 24.24 39.23 25.15
N HIS A 507 24.32 40.48 24.66
CA HIS A 507 25.55 41.05 24.11
C HIS A 507 26.62 41.24 25.19
N ALA A 508 26.24 41.69 26.36
CA ALA A 508 27.14 41.83 27.49
C ALA A 508 27.67 40.48 27.99
N ALA A 509 26.80 39.47 28.09
CA ALA A 509 27.17 38.13 28.51
C ALA A 509 28.12 37.49 27.49
N VAL A 510 27.80 37.51 26.20
CA VAL A 510 28.66 36.98 25.11
C VAL A 510 30.00 37.70 25.05
N ALA A 511 30.02 39.04 25.14
CA ALA A 511 31.26 39.77 25.15
C ALA A 511 32.18 39.40 26.33
N ARG A 512 31.59 39.18 27.54
CA ARG A 512 32.33 38.72 28.73
C ARG A 512 32.90 37.34 28.53
N GLU A 513 32.10 36.39 27.99
CA GLU A 513 32.52 35.01 27.75
C GLU A 513 33.63 34.95 26.67
N CYS A 514 33.47 35.67 25.58
CA CYS A 514 34.50 35.77 24.53
C CYS A 514 35.81 36.33 25.07
N ARG A 515 35.75 37.35 25.93
CA ARG A 515 36.93 37.92 26.57
C ARG A 515 37.61 36.91 27.48
N ALA A 516 36.82 36.16 28.30
CA ALA A 516 37.37 35.12 29.18
C ALA A 516 38.15 34.05 28.39
N VAL A 517 37.62 33.59 27.25
CA VAL A 517 38.30 32.63 26.38
C VAL A 517 39.58 33.22 25.80
N ARG A 518 39.57 34.49 25.40
CA ARG A 518 40.76 35.18 24.81
C ARG A 518 41.86 35.42 25.82
N GLU A 519 41.50 35.76 27.03
CA GLU A 519 42.44 36.12 28.08
C GLU A 519 42.89 34.91 28.95
N SER A 520 42.08 33.87 29.02
CA SER A 520 42.36 32.70 29.87
C SER A 520 41.95 31.38 29.22
N VAL A 521 40.73 30.89 29.57
CA VAL A 521 40.23 29.59 29.11
C VAL A 521 38.72 29.61 29.11
N GLY A 522 38.13 28.91 28.14
CA GLY A 522 36.70 28.62 28.07
C GLY A 522 36.41 27.15 27.71
N LEU A 523 35.31 26.63 28.23
CA LEU A 523 34.81 25.31 27.91
C LEU A 523 33.49 25.47 27.20
N LEU A 524 33.33 24.83 26.03
CA LEU A 524 32.13 24.84 25.20
C LEU A 524 31.61 23.41 25.06
N ASP A 525 30.29 23.21 25.32
CA ASP A 525 29.62 21.98 24.99
C ASP A 525 29.31 21.94 23.47
N ALA A 526 30.09 21.16 22.74
CA ALA A 526 29.99 20.95 21.31
C ALA A 526 29.33 19.59 20.99
N SER A 527 28.65 18.97 21.96
CA SER A 527 28.05 17.63 21.79
C SER A 527 26.97 17.55 20.71
N THR A 528 26.41 18.71 20.30
CA THR A 528 25.40 18.77 19.24
C THR A 528 25.97 18.62 17.83
N LEU A 529 27.29 18.75 17.62
CA LEU A 529 27.93 18.50 16.33
C LEU A 529 27.65 17.06 15.87
N GLY A 530 27.36 16.88 14.61
CA GLY A 530 27.20 15.55 14.04
C GLY A 530 28.51 14.77 14.12
N LYS A 531 28.41 13.47 14.40
CA LYS A 531 29.53 12.53 14.40
C LYS A 531 29.13 11.29 13.65
N ILE A 532 29.92 10.93 12.65
CA ILE A 532 29.69 9.76 11.81
C ILE A 532 30.94 8.88 11.90
N ASP A 533 30.73 7.64 12.30
CA ASP A 533 31.75 6.59 12.29
C ASP A 533 31.78 5.97 10.89
N ILE A 534 32.95 5.86 10.30
CA ILE A 534 33.16 5.37 8.94
C ILE A 534 34.18 4.27 8.97
N GLN A 535 33.76 3.06 8.59
CA GLN A 535 34.58 1.87 8.62
C GLN A 535 34.55 1.11 7.28
N GLY A 536 35.63 0.43 6.99
CA GLY A 536 35.72 -0.43 5.82
C GLY A 536 37.05 -0.28 5.07
N PRO A 537 37.43 -1.30 4.31
CA PRO A 537 38.71 -1.26 3.57
C PRO A 537 38.82 -0.11 2.59
N ASP A 538 37.67 0.38 2.06
CA ASP A 538 37.62 1.47 1.09
C ASP A 538 37.25 2.84 1.70
N ALA A 539 37.24 2.95 3.04
CA ALA A 539 36.85 4.18 3.75
C ALA A 539 37.72 5.39 3.34
N ARG A 540 39.04 5.20 3.16
CA ARG A 540 39.96 6.27 2.70
C ARG A 540 39.62 6.77 1.31
N GLU A 541 39.36 5.85 0.38
CA GLU A 541 39.00 6.16 -1.00
C GLU A 541 37.65 6.90 -1.04
N PHE A 542 36.67 6.42 -0.28
CA PHE A 542 35.37 7.07 -0.20
C PHE A 542 35.48 8.51 0.32
N LEU A 543 36.18 8.71 1.44
CA LEU A 543 36.42 10.06 1.99
C LEU A 543 37.15 10.96 1.02
N ASN A 544 38.10 10.42 0.24
CA ASN A 544 38.84 11.17 -0.76
C ASN A 544 37.97 11.64 -1.94
N ARG A 545 36.86 10.93 -2.23
CA ARG A 545 35.89 11.34 -3.24
C ARG A 545 34.91 12.39 -2.72
N VAL A 546 34.55 12.27 -1.44
CA VAL A 546 33.53 13.12 -0.81
C VAL A 546 34.06 14.50 -0.43
N TYR A 547 35.31 14.58 0.04
CA TYR A 547 35.94 15.82 0.46
C TYR A 547 36.80 16.44 -0.62
N THR A 548 36.97 17.75 -0.58
CA THR A 548 37.91 18.49 -1.44
C THR A 548 39.39 18.27 -1.07
N ASN A 549 39.63 17.65 0.10
CA ASN A 549 40.98 17.37 0.64
C ASN A 549 41.43 15.95 0.30
N ALA A 550 42.75 15.68 0.37
CA ALA A 550 43.32 14.37 0.14
C ALA A 550 43.30 13.51 1.42
N TRP A 551 42.48 12.48 1.48
CA TRP A 551 42.33 11.59 2.65
C TRP A 551 43.20 10.34 2.58
N THR A 552 43.61 9.90 1.39
CA THR A 552 44.48 8.77 1.17
C THR A 552 45.84 8.87 1.84
N LYS A 553 46.29 10.11 2.16
CA LYS A 553 47.56 10.39 2.83
C LYS A 553 47.42 10.83 4.29
N LEU A 554 46.28 10.59 4.93
CA LEU A 554 46.08 10.90 6.34
C LEU A 554 46.54 9.73 7.21
N ASP A 555 47.63 9.94 7.98
CA ASP A 555 48.18 8.91 8.84
C ASP A 555 47.24 8.58 10.02
N VAL A 556 47.34 7.37 10.53
CA VAL A 556 46.68 6.98 11.79
C VAL A 556 47.15 7.86 12.94
N GLY A 557 46.27 8.28 13.83
CA GLY A 557 46.58 9.23 14.91
C GLY A 557 46.53 10.70 14.49
N LYS A 558 46.24 10.99 13.23
CA LYS A 558 46.06 12.35 12.69
C LYS A 558 44.59 12.68 12.46
N ALA A 559 44.30 13.98 12.49
CA ALA A 559 43.03 14.54 12.10
C ALA A 559 43.23 15.56 10.97
N ARG A 560 42.17 15.79 10.21
CA ARG A 560 42.19 16.78 9.13
C ARG A 560 40.84 17.50 9.05
N TYR A 561 40.92 18.81 8.90
CA TYR A 561 39.75 19.61 8.55
C TYR A 561 39.39 19.38 7.07
N GLY A 562 38.14 19.12 6.80
CA GLY A 562 37.64 18.81 5.46
C GLY A 562 36.47 19.69 5.06
N LEU A 563 36.38 19.97 3.78
CA LEU A 563 35.30 20.73 3.15
C LEU A 563 34.60 19.84 2.12
N MET A 564 33.31 19.70 2.26
CA MET A 564 32.43 19.00 1.29
C MET A 564 31.74 20.02 0.39
N CYS A 565 31.74 19.78 -0.91
CA CYS A 565 31.02 20.56 -1.90
C CYS A 565 30.03 19.71 -2.68
N LYS A 566 28.97 20.35 -3.15
CA LYS A 566 28.04 19.73 -4.12
C LYS A 566 28.65 19.82 -5.53
N GLU A 567 27.94 19.22 -6.50
CA GLU A 567 28.32 19.16 -7.91
C GLU A 567 28.43 20.58 -8.55
N ASP A 568 27.69 21.53 -8.02
CA ASP A 568 27.75 22.95 -8.42
C ASP A 568 28.93 23.73 -7.81
N GLY A 569 29.76 23.07 -6.98
CA GLY A 569 30.88 23.66 -6.28
C GLY A 569 30.51 24.42 -5.01
N MET A 570 29.24 24.51 -4.65
CA MET A 570 28.79 25.16 -3.42
C MET A 570 29.09 24.31 -2.19
N VAL A 571 29.55 24.96 -1.13
CA VAL A 571 29.84 24.32 0.16
C VAL A 571 28.59 23.64 0.69
N PHE A 572 28.72 22.34 1.00
CA PHE A 572 27.65 21.52 1.54
C PHE A 572 27.73 21.38 3.06
N ASP A 573 28.90 21.00 3.55
CA ASP A 573 29.23 20.92 4.99
C ASP A 573 30.75 20.92 5.18
N ASP A 574 31.19 21.01 6.43
CA ASP A 574 32.58 20.95 6.82
C ASP A 574 32.75 20.27 8.17
N GLY A 575 33.96 19.90 8.51
CA GLY A 575 34.25 19.31 9.81
C GLY A 575 35.67 18.74 9.91
N VAL A 576 35.98 18.20 11.08
CA VAL A 576 37.24 17.51 11.33
C VAL A 576 37.00 16.01 11.29
N THR A 577 37.84 15.31 10.53
CA THR A 577 37.85 13.83 10.48
C THR A 577 39.14 13.30 11.07
N ALA A 578 39.04 12.41 12.05
CA ALA A 578 40.15 11.71 12.68
C ALA A 578 40.33 10.32 12.05
N CYS A 579 41.59 9.96 11.77
CA CYS A 579 41.96 8.63 11.31
C CYS A 579 42.33 7.78 12.52
N LEU A 580 41.40 6.87 12.91
CA LEU A 580 41.55 6.00 14.09
C LEU A 580 42.39 4.75 13.76
N ALA A 581 42.15 4.19 12.57
CA ALA A 581 42.90 3.07 12.00
C ALA A 581 42.92 3.22 10.47
N ASP A 582 43.64 2.36 9.77
CA ASP A 582 43.72 2.40 8.30
C ASP A 582 42.37 2.30 7.61
N ASN A 583 41.41 1.63 8.25
CA ASN A 583 40.06 1.39 7.75
C ASN A 583 38.98 1.97 8.68
N HIS A 584 39.32 2.89 9.59
CA HIS A 584 38.39 3.44 10.57
C HIS A 584 38.61 4.95 10.79
N PHE A 585 37.54 5.71 10.60
CA PHE A 585 37.51 7.18 10.72
C PHE A 585 36.30 7.64 11.53
N VAL A 586 36.44 8.72 12.25
CA VAL A 586 35.33 9.47 12.84
C VAL A 586 35.33 10.86 12.26
N MET A 587 34.26 11.23 11.58
CA MET A 587 34.09 12.57 11.03
C MET A 587 33.09 13.38 11.85
N THR A 588 33.34 14.67 12.00
CA THR A 588 32.38 15.64 12.54
C THR A 588 31.71 16.42 11.41
N THR A 589 30.48 16.87 11.66
CA THR A 589 29.71 17.73 10.76
C THR A 589 29.12 18.88 11.54
N THR A 590 28.58 19.90 10.85
CA THR A 590 27.76 20.90 11.53
C THR A 590 26.56 20.26 12.22
N THR A 591 26.05 20.89 13.29
CA THR A 591 24.89 20.38 14.05
C THR A 591 23.67 20.20 13.13
N GLY A 592 23.34 21.21 12.33
CA GLY A 592 22.20 21.18 11.41
C GLY A 592 22.42 20.29 10.18
N GLY A 593 23.69 20.00 9.84
CA GLY A 593 24.09 19.19 8.69
C GLY A 593 24.13 17.69 8.94
N ALA A 594 24.15 17.24 10.20
CA ALA A 594 24.44 15.84 10.56
C ALA A 594 23.62 14.79 9.79
N ALA A 595 22.29 14.94 9.76
CA ALA A 595 21.42 14.01 9.04
C ALA A 595 21.59 14.11 7.51
N ARG A 596 21.71 15.34 6.98
CA ARG A 596 21.89 15.59 5.55
C ARG A 596 23.21 15.04 5.02
N VAL A 597 24.28 15.16 5.79
CA VAL A 597 25.58 14.58 5.43
C VAL A 597 25.49 13.07 5.40
N MET A 598 24.90 12.43 6.42
CA MET A 598 24.70 10.99 6.43
C MET A 598 23.91 10.50 5.22
N GLU A 599 22.79 11.14 4.92
CA GLU A 599 21.95 10.85 3.74
C GLU A 599 22.74 11.00 2.43
N TRP A 600 23.57 12.04 2.31
CA TRP A 600 24.37 12.30 1.14
C TRP A 600 25.49 11.26 0.95
N LEU A 601 26.17 10.84 2.04
CA LEU A 601 27.14 9.75 1.99
C LEU A 601 26.50 8.44 1.53
N GLU A 602 25.34 8.10 2.08
CA GLU A 602 24.58 6.90 1.69
C GLU A 602 24.09 6.97 0.25
N LEU A 603 23.61 8.12 -0.22
CA LEU A 603 23.20 8.33 -1.60
C LEU A 603 24.33 8.02 -2.57
N TYR A 604 25.49 8.66 -2.40
CA TYR A 604 26.63 8.43 -3.28
C TYR A 604 27.17 7.00 -3.23
N HIS A 605 27.17 6.41 -2.04
CA HIS A 605 27.57 5.00 -1.90
C HIS A 605 26.62 4.06 -2.64
N GLN A 606 25.32 4.31 -2.56
CA GLN A 606 24.32 3.42 -3.18
C GLN A 606 24.15 3.63 -4.69
N THR A 607 24.39 4.83 -5.19
CA THR A 607 24.10 5.17 -6.60
C THR A 607 25.36 5.28 -7.46
N GLU A 608 26.43 5.85 -6.93
CA GLU A 608 27.64 6.17 -7.72
C GLU A 608 28.79 5.20 -7.47
N TRP A 609 28.96 4.73 -6.22
CA TRP A 609 30.09 3.89 -5.81
C TRP A 609 29.67 2.66 -5.00
N PRO A 610 28.71 1.86 -5.48
CA PRO A 610 28.20 0.71 -4.75
C PRO A 610 29.23 -0.44 -4.58
N GLU A 611 30.32 -0.40 -5.34
CA GLU A 611 31.41 -1.36 -5.25
C GLU A 611 32.35 -1.13 -4.05
N LEU A 612 32.36 0.08 -3.47
CA LEU A 612 33.21 0.42 -2.34
C LEU A 612 32.70 -0.25 -1.04
N LYS A 613 33.59 -0.93 -0.36
CA LYS A 613 33.29 -1.58 0.92
C LYS A 613 33.48 -0.59 2.06
N VAL A 614 32.47 0.20 2.34
CA VAL A 614 32.45 1.22 3.38
C VAL A 614 31.09 1.17 4.11
N TYR A 615 31.11 1.45 5.41
CA TYR A 615 29.95 1.44 6.29
C TYR A 615 29.91 2.73 7.09
N PHE A 616 28.71 3.29 7.25
CA PHE A 616 28.47 4.56 7.95
C PHE A 616 27.55 4.30 9.14
N THR A 617 27.89 4.90 10.30
CA THR A 617 27.06 4.86 11.49
C THR A 617 27.04 6.22 12.15
N SER A 618 25.83 6.76 12.39
CA SER A 618 25.71 7.98 13.19
C SER A 618 26.02 7.67 14.65
N VAL A 619 27.07 8.31 15.18
CA VAL A 619 27.51 8.17 16.57
C VAL A 619 27.37 9.49 17.34
N THR A 620 26.53 10.40 16.84
CA THR A 620 26.31 11.72 17.44
C THR A 620 25.93 11.63 18.91
N ASP A 621 25.06 10.70 19.28
CA ASP A 621 24.60 10.53 20.67
C ASP A 621 25.53 9.65 21.54
N HIS A 622 26.58 9.05 20.95
CA HIS A 622 27.54 8.23 21.68
C HIS A 622 28.64 9.06 22.34
N TRP A 623 28.91 10.28 21.84
CA TRP A 623 30.01 11.09 22.26
C TRP A 623 29.55 12.43 22.81
N ALA A 624 29.83 12.71 24.08
CA ALA A 624 29.85 14.08 24.59
C ALA A 624 31.12 14.76 24.09
N THR A 625 31.00 15.93 23.49
CA THR A 625 32.12 16.67 22.93
C THR A 625 32.27 18.00 23.66
N LEU A 626 33.41 18.18 24.32
CA LEU A 626 33.74 19.41 25.02
C LEU A 626 34.94 20.06 24.34
N THR A 627 34.80 21.33 23.96
CA THR A 627 35.88 22.11 23.39
C THR A 627 36.49 22.99 24.46
N LEU A 628 37.75 22.76 24.80
CA LEU A 628 38.53 23.58 25.72
C LEU A 628 39.42 24.49 24.92
N SER A 629 39.23 25.81 25.05
CA SER A 629 39.93 26.82 24.23
C SER A 629 40.51 27.94 25.10
N GLY A 630 41.52 28.63 24.57
CA GLY A 630 42.18 29.77 25.20
C GLY A 630 43.65 29.54 25.54
N PRO A 631 44.43 30.60 25.86
CA PRO A 631 45.87 30.50 26.08
C PRO A 631 46.27 29.58 27.23
N ASN A 632 45.40 29.42 28.22
CA ASN A 632 45.64 28.53 29.37
C ASN A 632 45.01 27.12 29.23
N SER A 633 44.38 26.75 28.06
CA SER A 633 43.68 25.49 27.90
C SER A 633 44.57 24.27 28.12
N ARG A 634 45.78 24.25 27.55
CA ARG A 634 46.73 23.14 27.73
C ARG A 634 47.17 22.97 29.20
N LYS A 635 47.40 24.09 29.89
CA LYS A 635 47.79 24.08 31.32
C LYS A 635 46.67 23.47 32.17
N LEU A 636 45.42 23.90 31.94
CA LEU A 636 44.28 23.37 32.69
C LEU A 636 44.05 21.88 32.37
N LEU A 637 44.09 21.49 31.09
CA LEU A 637 43.89 20.10 30.72
C LEU A 637 44.96 19.17 31.34
N ALA A 638 46.22 19.63 31.46
CA ALA A 638 47.28 18.84 32.07
C ALA A 638 47.05 18.52 33.56
N GLU A 639 46.22 19.31 34.25
CA GLU A 639 45.86 19.06 35.65
C GLU A 639 44.82 17.95 35.85
N VAL A 640 44.08 17.57 34.78
CA VAL A 640 42.92 16.68 34.83
C VAL A 640 42.99 15.50 33.89
N THR A 641 44.08 15.33 33.12
CA THR A 641 44.26 14.21 32.18
C THR A 641 45.51 13.38 32.47
N ASP A 642 45.51 12.15 32.05
CA ASP A 642 46.68 11.23 32.06
C ASP A 642 47.48 11.32 30.73
N ILE A 643 47.01 12.09 29.74
CA ILE A 643 47.67 12.23 28.44
C ILE A 643 48.85 13.22 28.57
N ASP A 644 50.00 12.82 28.00
CA ASP A 644 51.10 13.79 27.81
C ASP A 644 50.70 14.82 26.75
N LEU A 645 50.59 16.07 27.19
CA LEU A 645 50.18 17.22 26.39
C LEU A 645 51.37 18.09 25.93
N ASP A 646 52.63 17.64 26.09
CA ASP A 646 53.77 18.37 25.48
C ASP A 646 53.53 18.52 23.99
N LYS A 647 54.07 19.63 23.40
CA LYS A 647 53.83 19.94 22.00
C LYS A 647 54.38 18.91 21.04
N ASP A 648 55.46 18.24 21.43
CA ASP A 648 56.09 17.20 20.61
C ASP A 648 55.37 15.85 20.82
N ALA A 649 54.86 15.59 22.01
CA ALA A 649 54.07 14.40 22.32
C ALA A 649 52.65 14.46 21.77
N PHE A 650 52.01 15.70 21.76
CA PHE A 650 50.66 15.90 21.25
C PHE A 650 50.62 17.09 20.28
N PRO A 651 51.10 16.85 19.05
CA PRO A 651 51.15 17.90 18.02
C PRO A 651 49.76 18.37 17.55
N PHE A 652 49.76 19.50 16.85
CA PHE A 652 48.54 20.02 16.21
C PHE A 652 47.91 19.01 15.23
N MET A 653 46.59 18.93 15.20
CA MET A 653 45.81 18.00 14.36
C MET A 653 46.17 16.52 14.58
N THR A 654 46.35 16.14 15.83
CA THR A 654 46.45 14.75 16.28
C THR A 654 45.35 14.42 17.28
N TRP A 655 45.08 13.15 17.44
CA TRP A 655 44.19 12.66 18.48
C TRP A 655 44.90 11.60 19.32
N LYS A 656 44.46 11.42 20.56
CA LYS A 656 44.92 10.40 21.49
C LYS A 656 43.79 9.93 22.37
N GLU A 657 43.82 8.68 22.78
CA GLU A 657 42.95 8.14 23.84
C GLU A 657 43.60 8.30 25.20
N GLY A 658 42.80 8.58 26.19
CA GLY A 658 43.23 8.70 27.58
C GLY A 658 42.06 8.92 28.52
N LYS A 659 42.32 9.51 29.68
CA LYS A 659 41.28 9.85 30.66
C LYS A 659 41.31 11.31 31.00
N VAL A 660 40.15 11.93 31.11
CA VAL A 660 39.95 13.25 31.64
C VAL A 660 39.09 13.16 32.89
N VAL A 661 39.61 13.54 34.05
CA VAL A 661 38.98 13.36 35.39
C VAL A 661 38.55 11.89 35.63
N GLY A 662 39.37 10.96 35.13
CA GLY A 662 39.09 9.49 35.24
C GLY A 662 38.05 8.96 34.23
N VAL A 663 37.44 9.78 33.40
CA VAL A 663 36.50 9.39 32.35
C VAL A 663 37.27 9.13 31.05
N PRO A 664 37.05 8.01 30.33
CA PRO A 664 37.64 7.77 29.03
C PRO A 664 37.30 8.88 28.04
N ALA A 665 38.28 9.38 27.31
CA ALA A 665 38.16 10.48 26.37
C ALA A 665 39.08 10.29 25.14
#